data_ff150c4979d0d4223825b8a6023bc920
#
_entry.id   ff150c4979d0d4223825b8a6023bc920
#
_cell.length_a   1.000
_cell.length_b   1.000
_cell.length_c   1.000
_cell.angle_alpha   90.00
_cell.angle_beta   90.00
_cell.angle_gamma   90.00
#
_symmetry.space_group_name_H-M   'P 1'
#
loop_
_entity.id
_entity.type
_entity.pdbx_description
1 polymer ?
#
loop_
_entity_poly.entity_id
_entity_poly.type
_entity_poly.pdbx_seq_one_letter_code
_entity_poly.pdbx_strand_id
1 'polypeptide(L)'
;MGAIETLGQVNVADGRALVREIAREALLPELELKLSEWAETYRMLPSKTSSEPGPWRNERTPYLVELMDCLSAGHPAEEVVLMKGTQLGGTEAGNNWIGYVIHQAPAPMMAIQPTLNLAKRFSKHRLATMIDEMAVLHGRVAEKRSRDAANTTLMKDFPGGILVIAGANSAADLRSMPCKYIFADEIDGYPFDVDGEGDPLALADKRASNFPRRKKFKTSTPTTKGFSRVEQAFLATDQRYYHVPCPHCGEHQVLRWANLRWRREPEHQPDTAHYVCAHCGAEIAEHNKTAMLAAGRWVPTATGNGKRVGFHLSTLYSPLGWESWSSLVRQFVEAKHALDAGDDTKMKTFVNTCLAETWEEQGDQVKSDGLRGRAEKYALRTVPVGGLVLTMAVDVQGNRLEYKIKAWGRLEESWTIDYAALYGDPAETGPNSVWNELRRIITSPLKHAAGNELRIRACAIDSGGHHTHEVYQFCRSARHLNVFAVKGISQPGRPILGKPTVVDVNTRGEKIKKGAQLWLIGTDTAKSLIYGRLKVEDEGPGCMHFSHELPADYYEQLTSERLVTRYVKGRPRLEWVKPSGRRNEVLDLEVYAIAAAHKLGLNRYRVTDWDALERQVQPAQADLLTEPADSKDETMPPRVALLRQTGPRTKGNFVGGWKNGQ
;
A
#
# COMPACT_ATOMS: atom_id res chain seq x y z
N MET A 1 36.03 -80.05 -46.80
CA MET A 1 36.63 -78.79 -47.16
C MET A 1 35.63 -77.72 -46.78
N GLY A 2 35.77 -77.19 -45.60
CA GLY A 2 34.86 -76.16 -45.06
C GLY A 2 35.58 -74.85 -45.01
N ALA A 3 34.88 -73.80 -45.46
CA ALA A 3 35.39 -72.46 -45.46
C ALA A 3 35.40 -71.88 -44.00
N ILE A 4 36.57 -71.39 -43.60
CA ILE A 4 36.76 -70.63 -42.39
C ILE A 4 36.31 -69.19 -42.70
N GLU A 5 35.17 -68.83 -42.20
CA GLU A 5 34.69 -67.44 -42.20
C GLU A 5 35.59 -66.61 -41.28
N THR A 6 36.28 -65.60 -41.85
CA THR A 6 37.01 -64.57 -41.14
C THR A 6 36.07 -63.72 -40.34
N LEU A 7 36.01 -63.86 -39.03
CA LEU A 7 35.42 -62.97 -38.10
C LEU A 7 36.06 -61.58 -38.25
N GLY A 8 35.25 -60.61 -38.70
CA GLY A 8 35.69 -59.22 -38.80
C GLY A 8 36.23 -58.70 -37.44
N GLN A 9 37.34 -57.98 -37.47
CA GLN A 9 37.90 -57.32 -36.30
C GLN A 9 36.84 -56.33 -35.70
N VAL A 10 36.29 -56.76 -34.58
CA VAL A 10 35.52 -55.87 -33.76
C VAL A 10 36.45 -54.82 -33.19
N ASN A 11 36.35 -53.58 -33.67
CA ASN A 11 37.03 -52.44 -33.11
C ASN A 11 36.50 -52.17 -31.69
N VAL A 12 37.14 -52.76 -30.68
CA VAL A 12 36.83 -52.48 -29.27
C VAL A 12 37.42 -51.13 -28.97
N ALA A 13 36.53 -50.16 -28.70
CA ALA A 13 36.93 -48.81 -28.26
C ALA A 13 37.91 -48.94 -27.05
N ASP A 14 39.02 -48.22 -27.08
CA ASP A 14 40.01 -48.22 -26.00
C ASP A 14 39.34 -47.65 -24.71
N GLY A 15 38.88 -48.51 -23.83
CA GLY A 15 38.28 -48.14 -22.56
C GLY A 15 39.18 -47.29 -21.66
N ARG A 16 40.51 -47.34 -21.90
CA ARG A 16 41.46 -46.46 -21.16
C ARG A 16 41.37 -45.02 -21.63
N ALA A 17 41.07 -44.74 -22.90
CA ALA A 17 40.86 -43.39 -23.40
C ALA A 17 39.58 -42.80 -22.78
N LEU A 18 38.51 -43.57 -22.76
CA LEU A 18 37.24 -43.18 -22.14
C LEU A 18 37.37 -42.91 -20.62
N VAL A 19 38.08 -43.80 -19.90
CA VAL A 19 38.34 -43.61 -18.45
C VAL A 19 39.22 -42.38 -18.22
N ARG A 20 40.22 -42.10 -19.06
CA ARG A 20 41.03 -40.89 -18.95
C ARG A 20 40.22 -39.63 -19.25
N GLU A 21 39.33 -39.65 -20.21
CA GLU A 21 38.47 -38.54 -20.57
C GLU A 21 37.47 -38.26 -19.44
N ILE A 22 36.79 -39.26 -18.91
CA ILE A 22 35.90 -39.14 -17.75
C ILE A 22 36.68 -38.66 -16.51
N ALA A 23 37.87 -39.20 -16.24
CA ALA A 23 38.69 -38.77 -15.12
C ALA A 23 39.18 -37.32 -15.31
N ARG A 24 39.51 -36.91 -16.53
CA ARG A 24 39.90 -35.53 -16.85
C ARG A 24 38.75 -34.59 -16.64
N GLU A 25 37.55 -34.92 -17.11
CA GLU A 25 36.33 -34.11 -16.88
C GLU A 25 35.97 -34.04 -15.40
N ALA A 26 36.04 -35.15 -14.68
CA ALA A 26 35.72 -35.22 -13.24
C ALA A 26 36.77 -34.51 -12.35
N LEU A 27 38.01 -34.36 -12.81
CA LEU A 27 39.10 -33.66 -12.10
C LEU A 27 39.25 -32.20 -12.52
N LEU A 28 38.54 -31.73 -13.55
CA LEU A 28 38.54 -30.31 -13.88
C LEU A 28 37.85 -29.54 -12.71
N PRO A 29 38.54 -28.53 -12.14
CA PRO A 29 37.89 -27.70 -11.13
C PRO A 29 36.64 -27.06 -11.73
N GLU A 30 35.52 -27.04 -10.97
CA GLU A 30 34.33 -26.32 -11.39
C GLU A 30 34.73 -24.87 -11.67
N LEU A 31 34.23 -24.29 -12.79
CA LEU A 31 34.47 -22.90 -13.15
C LEU A 31 33.94 -22.01 -12.04
N GLU A 32 34.79 -21.18 -11.45
CA GLU A 32 34.35 -20.13 -10.51
C GLU A 32 33.62 -19.01 -11.26
N LEU A 33 32.34 -19.23 -11.54
CA LEU A 33 31.50 -18.22 -12.18
C LEU A 33 31.12 -17.11 -11.17
N LYS A 34 31.00 -15.89 -11.67
CA LYS A 34 30.30 -14.85 -10.95
C LYS A 34 28.79 -15.15 -10.91
N LEU A 35 28.06 -14.55 -9.98
CA LEU A 35 26.61 -14.80 -9.86
C LEU A 35 25.83 -14.43 -11.14
N SER A 36 26.18 -13.34 -11.81
CA SER A 36 25.55 -12.94 -13.07
C SER A 36 25.82 -13.95 -14.21
N GLU A 37 27.04 -14.47 -14.31
CA GLU A 37 27.45 -15.50 -15.28
C GLU A 37 26.76 -16.83 -14.98
N TRP A 38 26.69 -17.20 -13.69
CA TRP A 38 25.97 -18.38 -13.22
C TRP A 38 24.47 -18.30 -13.58
N ALA A 39 23.86 -17.14 -13.34
CA ALA A 39 22.47 -16.94 -13.65
C ALA A 39 22.19 -17.07 -15.15
N GLU A 40 23.03 -16.49 -16.00
CA GLU A 40 22.90 -16.58 -17.45
C GLU A 40 23.08 -18.00 -17.98
N THR A 41 23.96 -18.75 -17.32
CA THR A 41 24.30 -20.14 -17.74
C THR A 41 23.24 -21.14 -17.31
N TYR A 42 22.69 -21.01 -16.08
CA TYR A 42 21.93 -22.08 -15.47
C TYR A 42 20.49 -21.69 -15.08
N ARG A 43 20.18 -20.39 -14.92
CA ARG A 43 18.90 -19.98 -14.38
C ARG A 43 17.76 -20.11 -15.40
N MET A 44 16.74 -20.88 -15.03
CA MET A 44 15.48 -20.99 -15.74
C MET A 44 14.37 -20.25 -14.97
N LEU A 45 13.66 -19.38 -15.63
CA LEU A 45 12.50 -18.66 -15.08
C LEU A 45 11.24 -19.52 -15.29
N PRO A 46 10.53 -19.88 -14.20
CA PRO A 46 9.38 -20.77 -14.29
C PRO A 46 8.19 -20.15 -15.02
N SER A 47 7.52 -20.93 -15.87
CA SER A 47 6.32 -20.52 -16.59
C SER A 47 5.14 -20.14 -15.66
N LYS A 48 5.09 -20.74 -14.46
CA LYS A 48 4.03 -20.50 -13.48
C LYS A 48 4.15 -19.20 -12.71
N THR A 49 5.35 -18.60 -12.66
CA THR A 49 5.64 -17.46 -11.76
C THR A 49 6.35 -16.30 -12.43
N SER A 50 6.77 -16.45 -13.69
CA SER A 50 7.41 -15.40 -14.48
C SER A 50 6.51 -14.92 -15.62
N SER A 51 6.52 -13.63 -15.87
CA SER A 51 5.90 -13.03 -17.07
C SER A 51 6.70 -13.31 -18.35
N GLU A 52 8.00 -13.60 -18.20
CA GLU A 52 8.91 -13.96 -19.29
C GLU A 52 9.59 -15.29 -18.94
N PRO A 53 8.93 -16.45 -19.15
CA PRO A 53 9.51 -17.74 -18.83
C PRO A 53 10.65 -18.12 -19.79
N GLY A 54 11.58 -18.93 -19.30
CA GLY A 54 12.72 -19.40 -20.07
C GLY A 54 14.06 -19.08 -19.42
N PRO A 55 15.18 -19.14 -20.16
CA PRO A 55 16.50 -18.87 -19.60
C PRO A 55 16.64 -17.40 -19.18
N TRP A 56 17.31 -17.19 -18.07
CA TRP A 56 17.68 -15.85 -17.59
C TRP A 56 18.61 -15.18 -18.61
N ARG A 57 18.40 -13.88 -18.81
CA ARG A 57 19.21 -13.06 -19.72
C ARG A 57 19.63 -11.77 -19.02
N ASN A 58 20.91 -11.59 -18.80
CA ASN A 58 21.48 -10.39 -18.19
C ASN A 58 21.19 -9.13 -19.03
N GLU A 59 21.10 -9.25 -20.34
CA GLU A 59 20.75 -8.15 -21.25
C GLU A 59 19.35 -7.57 -21.00
N ARG A 60 18.42 -8.36 -20.42
CA ARG A 60 17.07 -7.93 -20.11
C ARG A 60 17.03 -6.96 -18.93
N THR A 61 17.89 -7.18 -17.95
CA THR A 61 18.01 -6.38 -16.72
C THR A 61 19.48 -6.06 -16.42
N PRO A 62 20.18 -5.33 -17.30
CA PRO A 62 21.64 -5.15 -17.20
C PRO A 62 22.07 -4.44 -15.91
N TYR A 63 21.18 -3.66 -15.31
CA TYR A 63 21.42 -3.02 -14.03
C TYR A 63 21.52 -4.01 -12.83
N LEU A 64 21.11 -5.27 -12.99
CA LEU A 64 21.26 -6.30 -11.95
C LEU A 64 22.62 -7.02 -12.01
N VAL A 65 23.39 -6.92 -13.10
CA VAL A 65 24.63 -7.63 -13.31
C VAL A 65 25.65 -7.31 -12.22
N GLU A 66 26.02 -6.04 -12.06
CA GLU A 66 27.01 -5.62 -11.06
C GLU A 66 26.53 -5.90 -9.62
N LEU A 67 25.22 -5.72 -9.35
CA LEU A 67 24.62 -6.05 -8.05
C LEU A 67 24.79 -7.53 -7.73
N MET A 68 24.48 -8.42 -8.70
CA MET A 68 24.66 -9.86 -8.55
C MET A 68 26.14 -10.22 -8.37
N ASP A 69 27.04 -9.60 -9.13
CA ASP A 69 28.47 -9.84 -9.01
C ASP A 69 29.02 -9.48 -7.62
N CYS A 70 28.48 -8.44 -6.98
CA CYS A 70 28.81 -8.10 -5.59
C CYS A 70 28.40 -9.21 -4.59
N LEU A 71 27.43 -10.05 -4.93
CA LEU A 71 27.00 -11.20 -4.11
C LEU A 71 27.81 -12.46 -4.37
N SER A 72 28.67 -12.50 -5.40
CA SER A 72 29.55 -13.63 -5.69
C SER A 72 30.50 -13.92 -4.53
N ALA A 73 30.82 -15.18 -4.27
CA ALA A 73 31.59 -15.62 -3.10
C ALA A 73 32.98 -14.95 -3.02
N GLY A 74 33.65 -14.71 -4.16
CA GLY A 74 34.96 -14.07 -4.28
C GLY A 74 34.95 -12.54 -4.15
N HIS A 75 33.83 -11.87 -4.29
CA HIS A 75 33.73 -10.40 -4.24
C HIS A 75 33.96 -9.86 -2.81
N PRO A 76 34.67 -8.72 -2.61
CA PRO A 76 34.98 -8.19 -1.28
C PRO A 76 33.78 -7.59 -0.51
N ALA A 77 32.70 -7.23 -1.18
CA ALA A 77 31.50 -6.65 -0.51
C ALA A 77 30.89 -7.66 0.48
N GLU A 78 30.62 -7.22 1.71
CA GLU A 78 29.97 -8.00 2.76
C GLU A 78 28.47 -7.70 2.84
N GLU A 79 28.04 -6.50 2.42
CA GLU A 79 26.64 -6.06 2.44
C GLU A 79 26.29 -5.38 1.11
N VAL A 80 25.21 -5.85 0.49
CA VAL A 80 24.64 -5.32 -0.74
C VAL A 80 23.24 -4.83 -0.44
N VAL A 81 22.94 -3.58 -0.75
CA VAL A 81 21.63 -2.96 -0.51
C VAL A 81 21.02 -2.54 -1.84
N LEU A 82 19.76 -2.91 -2.08
CA LEU A 82 19.01 -2.46 -3.24
C LEU A 82 17.75 -1.72 -2.78
N MET A 83 17.77 -0.41 -2.89
CA MET A 83 16.60 0.47 -2.74
C MET A 83 15.97 0.65 -4.12
N LYS A 84 14.77 0.10 -4.32
CA LYS A 84 14.20 -0.06 -5.66
C LYS A 84 12.72 0.33 -5.74
N GLY A 85 12.28 0.65 -6.95
CA GLY A 85 10.87 0.61 -7.31
C GLY A 85 10.35 -0.84 -7.43
N THR A 86 9.06 -0.97 -7.67
CA THR A 86 8.42 -2.29 -7.85
C THR A 86 8.81 -2.93 -9.19
N GLN A 87 8.78 -4.27 -9.23
CA GLN A 87 8.92 -5.08 -10.46
C GLN A 87 10.23 -4.87 -11.27
N LEU A 88 11.35 -4.63 -10.57
CA LEU A 88 12.67 -4.42 -11.19
C LEU A 88 13.62 -5.61 -11.01
N GLY A 89 13.12 -6.79 -10.62
CA GLY A 89 13.91 -8.01 -10.52
C GLY A 89 14.72 -8.20 -9.22
N GLY A 90 14.53 -7.34 -8.19
CA GLY A 90 15.31 -7.47 -6.94
C GLY A 90 15.13 -8.81 -6.23
N THR A 91 13.90 -9.31 -6.10
CA THR A 91 13.63 -10.64 -5.53
C THR A 91 14.22 -11.76 -6.41
N GLU A 92 14.19 -11.61 -7.74
CA GLU A 92 14.79 -12.60 -8.65
C GLU A 92 16.33 -12.62 -8.57
N ALA A 93 16.98 -11.48 -8.36
CA ALA A 93 18.42 -11.45 -8.04
C ALA A 93 18.72 -12.23 -6.75
N GLY A 94 17.86 -12.11 -5.73
CA GLY A 94 17.94 -12.93 -4.51
C GLY A 94 17.73 -14.43 -4.76
N ASN A 95 16.79 -14.79 -5.63
CA ASN A 95 16.55 -16.18 -6.05
C ASN A 95 17.75 -16.74 -6.82
N ASN A 96 18.34 -15.96 -7.73
CA ASN A 96 19.56 -16.33 -8.44
C ASN A 96 20.70 -16.57 -7.44
N TRP A 97 20.82 -15.72 -6.43
CA TRP A 97 21.82 -15.90 -5.39
C TRP A 97 21.60 -17.17 -4.55
N ILE A 98 20.35 -17.50 -4.19
CA ILE A 98 20.04 -18.78 -3.53
C ILE A 98 20.45 -19.97 -4.39
N GLY A 99 20.12 -19.96 -5.68
CA GLY A 99 20.52 -21.01 -6.61
C GLY A 99 22.04 -21.15 -6.74
N TYR A 100 22.74 -20.02 -6.85
CA TYR A 100 24.22 -19.97 -6.87
C TYR A 100 24.83 -20.54 -5.59
N VAL A 101 24.27 -20.21 -4.42
CA VAL A 101 24.75 -20.74 -3.14
C VAL A 101 24.56 -22.25 -3.07
N ILE A 102 23.41 -22.78 -3.50
CA ILE A 102 23.16 -24.22 -3.51
C ILE A 102 24.13 -24.97 -4.47
N HIS A 103 24.40 -24.37 -5.62
CA HIS A 103 25.20 -25.05 -6.69
C HIS A 103 26.69 -24.84 -6.54
N GLN A 104 27.15 -23.58 -6.41
CA GLN A 104 28.58 -23.23 -6.60
C GLN A 104 29.26 -22.71 -5.34
N ALA A 105 28.55 -22.11 -4.39
CA ALA A 105 29.14 -21.56 -3.18
C ALA A 105 28.46 -22.08 -1.89
N PRO A 106 28.41 -23.40 -1.69
CA PRO A 106 27.65 -24.00 -0.59
C PRO A 106 28.05 -23.46 0.78
N ALA A 107 27.07 -22.99 1.53
CA ALA A 107 27.23 -22.57 2.93
C ALA A 107 25.84 -22.39 3.58
N PRO A 108 25.76 -22.33 4.91
CA PRO A 108 24.51 -22.00 5.60
C PRO A 108 23.98 -20.61 5.20
N MET A 109 22.72 -20.57 4.78
CA MET A 109 22.05 -19.37 4.30
C MET A 109 20.70 -19.18 4.98
N MET A 110 20.31 -17.93 5.24
CA MET A 110 18.99 -17.54 5.73
C MET A 110 18.32 -16.61 4.72
N ALA A 111 17.08 -16.94 4.30
CA ALA A 111 16.22 -16.08 3.51
C ALA A 111 15.07 -15.56 4.40
N ILE A 112 14.93 -14.25 4.53
CA ILE A 112 13.96 -13.62 5.44
C ILE A 112 12.90 -12.90 4.62
N GLN A 113 11.63 -13.18 4.95
CA GLN A 113 10.45 -12.54 4.39
C GLN A 113 9.72 -11.74 5.49
N PRO A 114 8.88 -10.74 5.17
CA PRO A 114 8.22 -9.90 6.18
C PRO A 114 7.41 -10.69 7.22
N THR A 115 6.77 -11.78 6.81
CA THR A 115 5.99 -12.64 7.71
C THR A 115 6.23 -14.13 7.42
N LEU A 116 5.96 -14.97 8.42
CA LEU A 116 6.04 -16.44 8.26
C LEU A 116 5.13 -16.97 7.15
N ASN A 117 3.96 -16.36 6.94
CA ASN A 117 3.05 -16.73 5.86
C ASN A 117 3.64 -16.41 4.49
N LEU A 118 4.30 -15.26 4.32
CA LEU A 118 5.02 -14.90 3.10
C LEU A 118 6.23 -15.82 2.89
N ALA A 119 6.96 -16.18 3.95
CA ALA A 119 8.05 -17.15 3.91
C ALA A 119 7.59 -18.52 3.36
N LYS A 120 6.45 -19.03 3.85
CA LYS A 120 5.85 -20.27 3.33
C LYS A 120 5.43 -20.17 1.86
N ARG A 121 4.85 -19.03 1.44
CA ARG A 121 4.48 -18.79 0.04
C ARG A 121 5.70 -18.68 -0.85
N PHE A 122 6.74 -17.95 -0.44
CA PHE A 122 8.00 -17.84 -1.13
C PHE A 122 8.62 -19.21 -1.37
N SER A 123 8.71 -20.04 -0.31
CA SER A 123 9.24 -21.40 -0.40
C SER A 123 8.47 -22.29 -1.39
N LYS A 124 7.12 -22.26 -1.34
CA LYS A 124 6.27 -23.15 -2.16
C LYS A 124 6.17 -22.72 -3.62
N HIS A 125 6.02 -21.42 -3.89
CA HIS A 125 5.67 -20.95 -5.22
C HIS A 125 6.86 -20.42 -6.01
N ARG A 126 7.93 -19.96 -5.35
CA ARG A 126 9.11 -19.45 -6.05
C ARG A 126 10.28 -20.43 -5.95
N LEU A 127 10.70 -20.74 -4.73
CA LEU A 127 11.89 -21.55 -4.51
C LEU A 127 11.73 -23.02 -4.96
N ALA A 128 10.63 -23.67 -4.57
CA ALA A 128 10.39 -25.06 -4.97
C ALA A 128 10.31 -25.18 -6.50
N THR A 129 9.57 -24.29 -7.17
CA THR A 129 9.45 -24.29 -8.63
C THR A 129 10.82 -24.04 -9.31
N MET A 130 11.64 -23.13 -8.76
CA MET A 130 12.98 -22.89 -9.24
C MET A 130 13.88 -24.14 -9.13
N ILE A 131 13.83 -24.84 -7.99
CA ILE A 131 14.63 -26.06 -7.77
C ILE A 131 14.17 -27.17 -8.71
N ASP A 132 12.86 -27.33 -8.89
CA ASP A 132 12.29 -28.38 -9.73
C ASP A 132 12.60 -28.19 -11.23
N GLU A 133 12.66 -26.95 -11.71
CA GLU A 133 12.89 -26.64 -13.14
C GLU A 133 14.37 -26.49 -13.52
N MET A 134 15.27 -26.38 -12.55
CA MET A 134 16.71 -26.23 -12.83
C MET A 134 17.48 -27.56 -12.62
N ALA A 135 17.97 -28.16 -13.71
CA ALA A 135 18.70 -29.43 -13.68
C ALA A 135 19.88 -29.42 -12.71
N VAL A 136 20.61 -28.30 -12.58
CA VAL A 136 21.76 -28.18 -11.67
C VAL A 136 21.38 -28.11 -10.19
N LEU A 137 20.14 -27.81 -9.85
CA LEU A 137 19.60 -27.79 -8.49
C LEU A 137 18.80 -29.06 -8.16
N HIS A 138 18.20 -29.65 -9.18
CA HIS A 138 17.47 -30.90 -9.07
C HIS A 138 18.42 -32.02 -8.66
N GLY A 139 18.15 -32.69 -7.57
CA GLY A 139 19.03 -33.73 -7.01
C GLY A 139 20.10 -33.20 -6.03
N ARG A 140 20.43 -31.90 -5.99
CA ARG A 140 21.24 -31.32 -4.91
C ARG A 140 20.37 -31.02 -3.66
N VAL A 141 19.14 -30.66 -3.84
CA VAL A 141 18.17 -30.50 -2.73
C VAL A 141 17.32 -31.77 -2.66
N ALA A 142 17.43 -32.52 -1.55
CA ALA A 142 16.74 -33.80 -1.38
C ALA A 142 15.21 -33.65 -1.57
N GLU A 143 14.60 -34.65 -2.22
CA GLU A 143 13.14 -34.67 -2.47
C GLU A 143 12.33 -34.74 -1.18
N LYS A 144 11.12 -34.12 -1.18
CA LYS A 144 10.15 -34.08 -0.06
C LYS A 144 9.67 -35.44 0.44
N ARG A 145 9.99 -36.55 -0.26
CA ARG A 145 9.53 -37.92 0.02
C ARG A 145 10.37 -38.67 1.05
N SER A 146 11.52 -38.13 1.42
CA SER A 146 12.36 -38.70 2.46
C SER A 146 11.65 -38.52 3.81
N ARG A 147 11.59 -39.57 4.61
CA ARG A 147 11.22 -39.51 6.03
C ARG A 147 12.24 -38.70 6.84
N ASP A 148 13.25 -38.19 6.21
CA ASP A 148 14.26 -37.32 6.75
C ASP A 148 13.66 -35.92 7.07
N ALA A 149 13.72 -35.52 8.32
CA ALA A 149 13.21 -34.24 8.82
C ALA A 149 13.95 -33.01 8.26
N ALA A 150 15.02 -33.20 7.48
CA ALA A 150 15.92 -32.15 7.00
C ALA A 150 15.29 -31.24 5.91
N ASN A 151 14.31 -31.74 5.11
CA ASN A 151 13.67 -30.98 4.05
C ASN A 151 12.20 -30.65 4.34
N THR A 152 11.99 -29.52 4.96
CA THR A 152 10.65 -28.97 5.26
C THR A 152 10.29 -27.84 4.32
N THR A 153 9.09 -27.28 4.50
CA THR A 153 8.68 -26.06 3.78
C THR A 153 9.62 -24.88 4.05
N LEU A 154 10.18 -24.77 5.25
CA LEU A 154 11.00 -23.63 5.67
C LEU A 154 12.49 -23.95 5.75
N MET A 155 12.91 -25.17 5.41
CA MET A 155 14.31 -25.60 5.46
C MET A 155 14.62 -26.46 4.25
N LYS A 156 15.78 -26.23 3.61
CA LYS A 156 16.30 -26.99 2.48
C LYS A 156 17.74 -27.36 2.77
N ASP A 157 17.98 -28.65 2.90
CA ASP A 157 19.31 -29.21 3.06
C ASP A 157 19.94 -29.54 1.70
N PHE A 158 21.20 -29.22 1.54
CA PHE A 158 21.98 -29.51 0.32
C PHE A 158 23.45 -29.77 0.66
N PRO A 159 24.22 -30.47 -0.17
CA PRO A 159 25.62 -30.75 0.10
C PRO A 159 26.41 -29.49 0.40
N GLY A 160 27.03 -29.41 1.57
CA GLY A 160 27.86 -28.30 2.03
C GLY A 160 27.11 -27.10 2.60
N GLY A 161 25.78 -27.15 2.73
CA GLY A 161 25.02 -26.06 3.30
C GLY A 161 23.54 -26.36 3.60
N ILE A 162 22.89 -25.40 4.17
CA ILE A 162 21.44 -25.44 4.48
C ILE A 162 20.83 -24.07 4.25
N LEU A 163 19.65 -24.02 3.66
CA LEU A 163 18.85 -22.80 3.53
C LEU A 163 17.70 -22.84 4.52
N VAL A 164 17.64 -21.85 5.41
CA VAL A 164 16.50 -21.61 6.30
C VAL A 164 15.70 -20.42 5.79
N ILE A 165 14.38 -20.55 5.73
CA ILE A 165 13.46 -19.49 5.30
C ILE A 165 12.69 -19.03 6.53
N ALA A 166 12.90 -17.79 6.94
CA ALA A 166 12.36 -17.21 8.17
C ALA A 166 11.35 -16.09 7.90
N GLY A 167 10.43 -15.88 8.84
CA GLY A 167 9.62 -14.68 8.89
C GLY A 167 10.25 -13.65 9.83
N ALA A 168 10.32 -12.38 9.42
CA ALA A 168 10.86 -11.31 10.24
C ALA A 168 10.04 -11.05 11.53
N ASN A 169 8.84 -11.63 11.62
CA ASN A 169 7.95 -11.54 12.77
C ASN A 169 8.12 -12.69 13.80
N SER A 170 9.21 -13.46 13.71
CA SER A 170 9.54 -14.56 14.66
C SER A 170 10.99 -14.43 15.12
N ALA A 171 11.20 -14.00 16.36
CA ALA A 171 12.54 -13.89 16.95
C ALA A 171 13.25 -15.24 17.04
N ALA A 172 12.52 -16.32 17.33
CA ALA A 172 13.03 -17.67 17.40
C ALA A 172 13.63 -18.13 16.07
N ASP A 173 12.94 -17.91 14.95
CA ASP A 173 13.41 -18.29 13.62
C ASP A 173 14.68 -17.53 13.24
N LEU A 174 14.75 -16.22 13.55
CA LEU A 174 15.90 -15.36 13.25
C LEU A 174 17.16 -15.72 14.07
N ARG A 175 17.01 -16.44 15.17
CA ARG A 175 18.09 -16.88 16.04
C ARG A 175 18.47 -18.35 15.85
N SER A 176 17.74 -19.08 15.03
CA SER A 176 17.75 -20.54 14.97
C SER A 176 19.12 -21.14 14.66
N MET A 177 19.93 -20.48 13.80
CA MET A 177 21.23 -21.04 13.38
C MET A 177 22.22 -19.97 12.92
N PRO A 178 23.55 -20.25 13.03
CA PRO A 178 24.59 -19.47 12.36
C PRO A 178 24.48 -19.60 10.85
N CYS A 179 24.63 -18.48 10.11
CA CYS A 179 24.58 -18.48 8.65
C CYS A 179 25.65 -17.56 8.05
N LYS A 180 26.25 -17.98 6.95
CA LYS A 180 27.23 -17.18 6.20
C LYS A 180 26.56 -16.14 5.33
N TYR A 181 25.38 -16.50 4.78
CA TYR A 181 24.65 -15.70 3.83
C TYR A 181 23.27 -15.33 4.37
N ILE A 182 22.86 -14.06 4.21
CA ILE A 182 21.55 -13.55 4.61
C ILE A 182 20.93 -12.82 3.45
N PHE A 183 19.78 -13.29 2.97
CA PHE A 183 18.93 -12.61 2.02
C PHE A 183 17.69 -12.06 2.76
N ALA A 184 17.56 -10.75 2.87
CA ALA A 184 16.45 -10.06 3.50
C ALA A 184 15.64 -9.30 2.44
N ASP A 185 14.45 -9.80 2.13
CA ASP A 185 13.56 -9.26 1.09
C ASP A 185 12.46 -8.42 1.72
N GLU A 186 12.14 -7.27 1.08
CA GLU A 186 11.12 -6.30 1.50
C GLU A 186 11.28 -5.86 2.97
N ILE A 187 12.49 -5.38 3.32
CA ILE A 187 12.89 -5.06 4.70
C ILE A 187 12.09 -3.92 5.34
N ASP A 188 11.50 -3.02 4.56
CA ASP A 188 10.63 -1.97 5.07
C ASP A 188 9.30 -2.51 5.60
N GLY A 189 8.91 -3.73 5.18
CA GLY A 189 7.77 -4.46 5.70
C GLY A 189 8.01 -5.20 7.01
N TYR A 190 9.22 -5.17 7.57
CA TYR A 190 9.55 -5.87 8.80
C TYR A 190 9.04 -5.12 10.03
N PRO A 191 8.61 -5.83 11.09
CA PRO A 191 8.24 -5.19 12.34
C PRO A 191 9.44 -4.44 12.93
N PHE A 192 9.20 -3.32 13.58
CA PHE A 192 10.29 -2.57 14.23
C PHE A 192 10.88 -3.32 15.43
N ASP A 193 10.10 -4.17 16.07
CA ASP A 193 10.48 -4.98 17.19
C ASP A 193 9.83 -6.35 17.06
N VAL A 194 10.59 -7.41 17.24
CA VAL A 194 10.08 -8.77 17.18
C VAL A 194 10.15 -9.40 18.56
N ASP A 195 8.98 -9.77 19.09
CA ASP A 195 8.80 -10.43 20.38
C ASP A 195 9.46 -9.68 21.58
N GLY A 196 9.69 -8.35 21.47
CA GLY A 196 10.37 -7.57 22.51
C GLY A 196 11.89 -7.69 22.51
N GLU A 197 12.50 -8.45 21.56
CA GLU A 197 13.94 -8.70 21.51
C GLU A 197 14.70 -7.74 20.61
N GLY A 198 14.00 -6.86 19.91
CA GLY A 198 14.60 -5.80 19.13
C GLY A 198 14.41 -5.94 17.62
N ASP A 199 15.28 -5.29 16.87
CA ASP A 199 15.20 -5.23 15.40
C ASP A 199 15.50 -6.58 14.73
N PRO A 200 14.60 -7.12 13.89
CA PRO A 200 14.78 -8.41 13.23
C PRO A 200 16.04 -8.48 12.35
N LEU A 201 16.41 -7.38 11.66
CA LEU A 201 17.64 -7.35 10.87
C LEU A 201 18.89 -7.44 11.74
N ALA A 202 18.89 -6.75 12.91
CA ALA A 202 19.98 -6.83 13.84
C ALA A 202 20.15 -8.24 14.44
N LEU A 203 19.02 -8.93 14.75
CA LEU A 203 19.04 -10.30 15.23
C LEU A 203 19.62 -11.26 14.18
N ALA A 204 19.19 -11.16 12.94
CA ALA A 204 19.70 -11.96 11.84
C ALA A 204 21.19 -11.66 11.56
N ASP A 205 21.57 -10.38 11.54
CA ASP A 205 22.95 -9.95 11.28
C ASP A 205 23.97 -10.54 12.25
N LYS A 206 23.57 -10.79 13.52
CA LYS A 206 24.40 -11.47 14.51
C LYS A 206 24.71 -12.92 14.14
N ARG A 207 23.87 -13.58 13.35
CA ARG A 207 24.08 -14.98 12.94
C ARG A 207 25.23 -15.12 11.95
N ALA A 208 25.57 -14.05 11.23
CA ALA A 208 26.68 -14.04 10.27
C ALA A 208 28.03 -13.56 10.86
N SER A 209 28.05 -13.11 12.13
CA SER A 209 29.22 -12.45 12.73
C SER A 209 30.51 -13.30 12.73
N ASN A 210 30.37 -14.61 12.90
CA ASN A 210 31.49 -15.54 13.01
C ASN A 210 32.02 -16.05 11.66
N PHE A 211 31.36 -15.71 10.56
CA PHE A 211 31.82 -16.18 9.24
C PHE A 211 32.69 -15.13 8.56
N PRO A 212 33.92 -15.51 8.15
CA PRO A 212 34.70 -14.69 7.24
C PRO A 212 34.03 -14.65 5.86
N ARG A 213 34.14 -13.52 5.15
CA ARG A 213 33.53 -13.34 3.81
C ARG A 213 32.01 -13.59 3.81
N ARG A 214 31.34 -13.25 4.94
CA ARG A 214 29.87 -13.24 5.01
C ARG A 214 29.27 -12.28 3.98
N LYS A 215 28.07 -12.57 3.52
CA LYS A 215 27.34 -11.67 2.62
C LYS A 215 25.90 -11.49 3.07
N LYS A 216 25.43 -10.27 2.91
CA LYS A 216 24.07 -9.87 3.24
C LYS A 216 23.50 -9.11 2.05
N PHE A 217 22.35 -9.56 1.57
CA PHE A 217 21.59 -8.85 0.56
C PHE A 217 20.30 -8.33 1.19
N LYS A 218 20.11 -7.01 1.16
CA LYS A 218 18.95 -6.31 1.68
C LYS A 218 18.25 -5.58 0.54
N THR A 219 16.98 -5.83 0.33
CA THR A 219 16.21 -5.16 -0.72
C THR A 219 14.81 -4.78 -0.26
N SER A 220 14.33 -3.63 -0.71
CA SER A 220 12.95 -3.17 -0.48
C SER A 220 12.60 -1.99 -1.38
N THR A 221 11.30 -1.74 -1.52
CA THR A 221 10.78 -0.41 -1.80
C THR A 221 10.87 0.43 -0.52
N PRO A 222 11.22 1.74 -0.60
CA PRO A 222 11.25 2.61 0.57
C PRO A 222 9.84 2.99 1.03
N THR A 223 9.74 3.52 2.25
CA THR A 223 8.49 3.98 2.84
C THR A 223 8.58 5.47 3.22
N THR A 224 8.33 5.83 4.46
CA THR A 224 8.37 7.21 4.93
C THR A 224 9.80 7.61 5.32
N LYS A 225 10.22 8.81 4.96
CA LYS A 225 11.54 9.38 5.26
C LYS A 225 11.84 9.33 6.76
N GLY A 226 13.06 8.87 7.09
CA GLY A 226 13.50 8.68 8.48
C GLY A 226 12.98 7.38 9.13
N PHE A 227 12.03 6.67 8.52
CA PHE A 227 11.49 5.38 9.00
C PHE A 227 11.88 4.21 8.08
N SER A 228 12.15 4.49 6.81
CA SER A 228 12.53 3.48 5.83
C SER A 228 13.85 2.83 6.20
N ARG A 229 13.83 1.50 6.40
CA ARG A 229 15.03 0.70 6.71
C ARG A 229 15.96 0.60 5.53
N VAL A 230 15.38 0.46 4.32
CA VAL A 230 16.20 0.36 3.11
C VAL A 230 16.87 1.68 2.78
N GLU A 231 16.23 2.83 3.05
CA GLU A 231 16.87 4.14 2.92
C GLU A 231 18.05 4.26 3.88
N GLN A 232 17.84 3.93 5.17
CA GLN A 232 18.91 3.99 6.18
C GLN A 232 20.08 3.06 5.81
N ALA A 233 19.77 1.84 5.33
CA ALA A 233 20.78 0.90 4.88
C ALA A 233 21.52 1.42 3.64
N PHE A 234 20.82 2.00 2.65
CA PHE A 234 21.40 2.59 1.45
C PHE A 234 22.31 3.78 1.76
N LEU A 235 21.86 4.69 2.62
CA LEU A 235 22.66 5.86 3.04
C LEU A 235 23.97 5.48 3.76
N ALA A 236 24.05 4.29 4.34
CA ALA A 236 25.26 3.75 4.97
C ALA A 236 26.23 3.07 3.98
N THR A 237 25.97 3.12 2.68
CA THR A 237 26.77 2.53 1.60
C THR A 237 27.48 3.60 0.75
N ASP A 238 28.06 3.19 -0.38
CA ASP A 238 28.63 4.09 -1.40
C ASP A 238 27.58 4.73 -2.32
N GLN A 239 26.27 4.42 -2.16
CA GLN A 239 25.13 5.10 -2.79
C GLN A 239 25.24 5.20 -4.31
N ARG A 240 25.21 4.04 -5.00
CA ARG A 240 25.32 3.98 -6.47
C ARG A 240 23.98 4.28 -7.13
N TYR A 241 24.04 5.09 -8.19
CA TYR A 241 22.95 5.35 -9.12
C TYR A 241 23.27 4.82 -10.50
N TYR A 242 22.27 4.32 -11.23
CA TYR A 242 22.47 3.78 -12.56
C TYR A 242 22.43 4.92 -13.58
N HIS A 243 23.58 5.19 -14.21
CA HIS A 243 23.74 6.21 -15.23
C HIS A 243 23.62 5.58 -16.61
N VAL A 244 22.76 6.12 -17.44
CA VAL A 244 22.54 5.67 -18.83
C VAL A 244 22.93 6.77 -19.82
N PRO A 245 23.54 6.43 -20.98
CA PRO A 245 23.92 7.43 -21.95
C PRO A 245 22.70 8.00 -22.69
N CYS A 246 22.74 9.28 -23.01
CA CYS A 246 21.79 9.88 -23.93
C CYS A 246 22.07 9.39 -25.36
N PRO A 247 21.05 8.93 -26.12
CA PRO A 247 21.23 8.48 -27.50
C PRO A 247 21.66 9.58 -28.48
N HIS A 248 21.51 10.87 -28.10
CA HIS A 248 21.84 12.02 -28.95
C HIS A 248 23.23 12.59 -28.65
N CYS A 249 23.59 12.82 -27.40
CA CYS A 249 24.86 13.44 -27.03
C CYS A 249 25.88 12.48 -26.39
N GLY A 250 25.48 11.25 -26.03
CA GLY A 250 26.35 10.26 -25.40
C GLY A 250 26.60 10.48 -23.89
N GLU A 251 26.24 11.64 -23.33
CA GLU A 251 26.45 11.94 -21.92
C GLU A 251 25.62 11.05 -21.01
N HIS A 252 26.25 10.55 -19.93
CA HIS A 252 25.59 9.66 -18.98
C HIS A 252 24.81 10.43 -17.92
N GLN A 253 23.58 10.03 -17.68
CA GLN A 253 22.68 10.67 -16.75
C GLN A 253 21.84 9.67 -15.95
N VAL A 254 21.41 10.05 -14.73
CA VAL A 254 20.42 9.33 -13.95
C VAL A 254 19.03 9.69 -14.47
N LEU A 255 18.18 8.69 -14.70
CA LEU A 255 16.78 8.95 -15.03
C LEU A 255 16.03 9.48 -13.82
N ARG A 256 15.56 10.72 -13.91
CA ARG A 256 14.80 11.43 -12.87
C ARG A 256 13.39 11.74 -13.32
N TRP A 257 12.43 11.63 -12.44
CA TRP A 257 11.03 11.99 -12.74
C TRP A 257 10.88 13.41 -13.28
N ALA A 258 11.64 14.34 -12.72
CA ALA A 258 11.62 15.74 -13.13
C ALA A 258 11.95 15.98 -14.63
N ASN A 259 12.58 15.02 -15.31
CA ASN A 259 12.93 15.10 -16.72
C ASN A 259 11.96 14.34 -17.65
N LEU A 260 10.99 13.63 -17.09
CA LEU A 260 9.93 13.01 -17.88
C LEU A 260 8.90 14.08 -18.25
N ARG A 261 8.55 14.17 -19.54
CA ARG A 261 7.63 15.16 -20.09
C ARG A 261 6.53 14.47 -20.86
N TRP A 262 5.36 15.11 -20.90
CA TRP A 262 4.21 14.71 -21.71
C TRP A 262 3.34 15.93 -22.01
N ARG A 263 2.48 15.84 -23.01
CA ARG A 263 1.54 16.91 -23.33
C ARG A 263 0.46 17.00 -22.23
N ARG A 264 0.22 18.22 -21.74
CA ARG A 264 -0.70 18.48 -20.61
C ARG A 264 -1.97 19.20 -21.01
N GLU A 265 -1.98 19.89 -22.16
CA GLU A 265 -3.10 20.69 -22.65
C GLU A 265 -3.68 20.10 -23.93
N PRO A 266 -5.04 20.15 -24.15
CA PRO A 266 -6.09 20.62 -23.21
C PRO A 266 -6.33 19.65 -22.03
N GLU A 267 -5.87 18.42 -22.11
CA GLU A 267 -5.89 17.38 -21.09
C GLU A 267 -4.57 16.62 -21.08
N HIS A 268 -4.26 15.96 -19.96
CA HIS A 268 -3.08 15.13 -19.87
C HIS A 268 -3.12 13.99 -20.89
N GLN A 269 -2.07 13.89 -21.72
CA GLN A 269 -1.91 12.85 -22.74
C GLN A 269 -0.71 11.95 -22.40
N PRO A 270 -0.87 10.94 -21.52
CA PRO A 270 0.22 10.10 -21.06
C PRO A 270 0.98 9.37 -22.17
N ASP A 271 0.31 9.05 -23.28
CA ASP A 271 0.91 8.34 -24.42
C ASP A 271 1.93 9.17 -25.20
N THR A 272 2.02 10.48 -24.90
CA THR A 272 3.06 11.37 -25.43
C THR A 272 4.30 11.44 -24.54
N ALA A 273 4.42 10.57 -23.51
CA ALA A 273 5.52 10.57 -22.57
C ALA A 273 6.87 10.35 -23.28
N HIS A 274 7.82 11.23 -23.03
CA HIS A 274 9.20 11.18 -23.48
C HIS A 274 10.13 11.71 -22.39
N TYR A 275 11.37 11.30 -22.44
CA TYR A 275 12.38 11.77 -21.49
C TYR A 275 13.20 12.90 -22.12
N VAL A 276 13.48 13.95 -21.37
CA VAL A 276 14.32 15.07 -21.84
C VAL A 276 15.71 14.94 -21.25
N CYS A 277 16.73 14.89 -22.11
CA CYS A 277 18.12 14.81 -21.67
C CYS A 277 18.51 15.99 -20.80
N ALA A 278 19.11 15.72 -19.63
CA ALA A 278 19.55 16.77 -18.70
C ALA A 278 20.71 17.62 -19.23
N HIS A 279 21.47 17.11 -20.21
CA HIS A 279 22.68 17.74 -20.76
C HIS A 279 22.39 18.53 -22.05
N CYS A 280 21.78 17.88 -23.06
CA CYS A 280 21.57 18.52 -24.36
C CYS A 280 20.12 18.96 -24.63
N GLY A 281 19.16 18.65 -23.74
CA GLY A 281 17.76 19.01 -23.90
C GLY A 281 16.99 18.23 -24.97
N ALA A 282 17.61 17.25 -25.63
CA ALA A 282 16.96 16.45 -26.68
C ALA A 282 15.88 15.54 -26.06
N GLU A 283 14.78 15.37 -26.81
CA GLU A 283 13.70 14.43 -26.47
C GLU A 283 14.13 13.00 -26.80
N ILE A 284 13.96 12.11 -25.84
CA ILE A 284 14.31 10.70 -25.92
C ILE A 284 13.02 9.89 -25.86
N ALA A 285 12.69 9.20 -26.95
CA ALA A 285 11.56 8.30 -27.00
C ALA A 285 11.85 6.99 -26.25
N GLU A 286 10.83 6.38 -25.67
CA GLU A 286 10.97 5.21 -24.79
C GLU A 286 11.64 3.99 -25.45
N HIS A 287 11.50 3.82 -26.78
CA HIS A 287 12.13 2.70 -27.49
C HIS A 287 13.66 2.69 -27.41
N ASN A 288 14.30 3.84 -27.12
CA ASN A 288 15.75 3.92 -26.89
C ASN A 288 16.18 3.30 -25.56
N LYS A 289 15.23 3.06 -24.65
CA LYS A 289 15.51 2.62 -23.28
C LYS A 289 16.34 1.33 -23.24
N THR A 290 16.08 0.35 -24.11
CA THR A 290 16.85 -0.91 -24.14
C THR A 290 18.33 -0.66 -24.41
N ALA A 291 18.69 0.14 -25.42
CA ALA A 291 20.07 0.47 -25.72
C ALA A 291 20.72 1.31 -24.61
N MET A 292 19.97 2.26 -24.05
CA MET A 292 20.44 3.08 -22.93
C MET A 292 20.74 2.21 -21.69
N LEU A 293 19.86 1.27 -21.36
CA LEU A 293 20.06 0.36 -20.23
C LEU A 293 21.27 -0.55 -20.45
N ALA A 294 21.45 -1.12 -21.65
CA ALA A 294 22.56 -1.99 -21.97
C ALA A 294 23.93 -1.28 -21.86
N ALA A 295 24.00 0.00 -22.20
CA ALA A 295 25.20 0.83 -22.10
C ALA A 295 25.31 1.58 -20.75
N GLY A 296 24.42 1.31 -19.82
CA GLY A 296 24.40 1.94 -18.49
C GLY A 296 25.49 1.42 -17.57
N ARG A 297 25.80 2.21 -16.53
CA ARG A 297 26.80 1.85 -15.51
C ARG A 297 26.40 2.41 -14.14
N TRP A 298 26.80 1.70 -13.09
CA TRP A 298 26.63 2.17 -11.72
C TRP A 298 27.75 3.16 -11.36
N VAL A 299 27.36 4.28 -10.74
CA VAL A 299 28.30 5.31 -10.30
C VAL A 299 28.06 5.60 -8.83
N PRO A 300 29.07 5.43 -7.95
CA PRO A 300 28.95 5.77 -6.54
C PRO A 300 28.90 7.28 -6.34
N THR A 301 28.07 7.72 -5.41
CA THR A 301 27.92 9.16 -5.07
C THR A 301 28.43 9.49 -3.66
N ALA A 302 28.76 8.49 -2.87
CA ALA A 302 29.34 8.65 -1.55
C ALA A 302 30.62 7.81 -1.41
N THR A 303 31.48 8.23 -0.47
CA THR A 303 32.70 7.47 -0.13
C THR A 303 32.31 6.23 0.65
N GLY A 304 32.50 5.07 0.04
CA GLY A 304 32.25 3.76 0.65
C GLY A 304 33.51 3.20 1.32
N ASN A 305 33.31 2.18 2.16
CA ASN A 305 34.41 1.42 2.79
C ASN A 305 34.78 0.15 2.01
N GLY A 306 34.26 -0.03 0.78
CA GLY A 306 34.43 -1.20 -0.07
C GLY A 306 33.73 -2.49 0.39
N LYS A 307 33.16 -2.48 1.62
CA LYS A 307 32.44 -3.63 2.19
C LYS A 307 30.92 -3.51 2.10
N ARG A 308 30.41 -2.29 1.99
CA ARG A 308 28.99 -1.98 1.84
C ARG A 308 28.77 -1.27 0.53
N VAL A 309 27.99 -1.89 -0.35
CA VAL A 309 27.62 -1.32 -1.66
C VAL A 309 26.11 -1.16 -1.74
N GLY A 310 25.66 -0.02 -2.25
CA GLY A 310 24.24 0.30 -2.32
C GLY A 310 23.83 0.72 -3.73
N PHE A 311 22.68 0.26 -4.15
CA PHE A 311 22.11 0.49 -5.47
C PHE A 311 20.73 1.13 -5.32
N HIS A 312 20.48 2.22 -6.05
CA HIS A 312 19.18 2.87 -6.12
C HIS A 312 18.62 2.77 -7.54
N LEU A 313 17.39 2.30 -7.67
CA LEU A 313 16.77 2.09 -8.97
C LEU A 313 15.28 2.41 -8.95
N SER A 314 14.85 3.44 -9.71
CA SER A 314 13.44 3.77 -9.90
C SER A 314 12.81 2.96 -11.04
N THR A 315 11.48 2.91 -11.10
CA THR A 315 10.74 2.21 -12.17
C THR A 315 10.88 2.90 -13.54
N LEU A 316 11.49 4.10 -13.61
CA LEU A 316 11.88 4.72 -14.89
C LEU A 316 12.82 3.82 -15.72
N TYR A 317 13.58 2.97 -15.05
CA TYR A 317 14.48 1.98 -15.66
C TYR A 317 13.81 0.65 -16.01
N SER A 318 12.50 0.51 -15.83
CA SER A 318 11.76 -0.71 -16.17
C SER A 318 11.98 -1.08 -17.65
N PRO A 319 12.33 -2.33 -17.99
CA PRO A 319 12.53 -2.77 -19.37
C PRO A 319 11.29 -2.54 -20.25
N LEU A 320 11.51 -2.38 -21.57
CA LEU A 320 10.40 -2.28 -22.53
C LEU A 320 9.48 -3.52 -22.42
N GLY A 321 8.16 -3.27 -22.41
CA GLY A 321 7.14 -4.32 -22.27
C GLY A 321 6.75 -4.63 -20.81
N TRP A 322 7.46 -4.08 -19.83
CA TRP A 322 7.06 -4.12 -18.43
C TRP A 322 6.29 -2.81 -18.08
N GLU A 323 6.82 -1.98 -17.21
CA GLU A 323 6.20 -0.70 -16.86
C GLU A 323 6.69 0.41 -17.80
N SER A 324 5.77 1.02 -18.57
CA SER A 324 6.11 2.07 -19.53
C SER A 324 6.11 3.47 -18.89
N TRP A 325 6.83 4.41 -19.51
CA TRP A 325 6.77 5.82 -19.09
C TRP A 325 5.35 6.39 -19.18
N SER A 326 4.58 6.00 -20.22
CA SER A 326 3.17 6.36 -20.32
C SER A 326 2.33 5.88 -19.13
N SER A 327 2.56 4.64 -18.70
CA SER A 327 1.85 4.08 -17.55
C SER A 327 2.21 4.80 -16.24
N LEU A 328 3.49 5.13 -16.06
CA LEU A 328 3.94 5.93 -14.90
C LEU A 328 3.29 7.31 -14.89
N VAL A 329 3.14 7.96 -16.07
CA VAL A 329 2.44 9.24 -16.19
C VAL A 329 0.97 9.11 -15.81
N ARG A 330 0.26 8.04 -16.26
CA ARG A 330 -1.14 7.81 -15.85
C ARG A 330 -1.27 7.67 -14.34
N GLN A 331 -0.42 6.86 -13.71
CA GLN A 331 -0.40 6.68 -12.26
C GLN A 331 -0.12 8.00 -11.52
N PHE A 332 0.81 8.81 -12.03
CA PHE A 332 1.12 10.11 -11.46
C PHE A 332 -0.06 11.09 -11.56
N VAL A 333 -0.71 11.18 -12.73
CA VAL A 333 -1.86 12.08 -12.95
C VAL A 333 -3.00 11.70 -11.99
N GLU A 334 -3.29 10.40 -11.87
CA GLU A 334 -4.30 9.92 -10.92
C GLU A 334 -3.93 10.24 -9.47
N ALA A 335 -2.66 10.05 -9.10
CA ALA A 335 -2.16 10.36 -7.77
C ALA A 335 -2.19 11.88 -7.50
N LYS A 336 -1.89 12.70 -8.52
CA LYS A 336 -1.94 14.17 -8.41
C LYS A 336 -3.37 14.68 -8.22
N HIS A 337 -4.34 14.14 -8.95
CA HIS A 337 -5.76 14.48 -8.74
C HIS A 337 -6.24 14.14 -7.32
N ALA A 338 -5.83 12.99 -6.78
CA ALA A 338 -6.15 12.63 -5.41
C ALA A 338 -5.48 13.59 -4.39
N LEU A 339 -4.21 13.94 -4.63
CA LEU A 339 -3.46 14.86 -3.79
C LEU A 339 -4.09 16.27 -3.80
N ASP A 340 -4.52 16.74 -4.97
CA ASP A 340 -5.19 18.04 -5.12
C ASP A 340 -6.57 18.05 -4.41
N ALA A 341 -7.20 16.88 -4.24
CA ALA A 341 -8.38 16.68 -3.41
C ALA A 341 -8.06 16.45 -1.92
N GLY A 342 -6.79 16.57 -1.50
CA GLY A 342 -6.33 16.41 -0.13
C GLY A 342 -6.06 14.97 0.32
N ASP A 343 -6.07 13.98 -0.61
CA ASP A 343 -5.68 12.59 -0.33
C ASP A 343 -4.28 12.30 -0.88
N ASP A 344 -3.29 12.22 -0.01
CA ASP A 344 -1.89 11.96 -0.35
C ASP A 344 -1.53 10.48 -0.54
N THR A 345 -2.46 9.55 -0.24
CA THR A 345 -2.22 8.11 -0.20
C THR A 345 -1.67 7.57 -1.52
N LYS A 346 -2.27 7.99 -2.65
CA LYS A 346 -1.84 7.56 -3.98
C LYS A 346 -0.49 8.14 -4.38
N MET A 347 -0.24 9.42 -4.04
CA MET A 347 1.04 10.06 -4.31
C MET A 347 2.16 9.44 -3.49
N LYS A 348 1.93 9.16 -2.21
CA LYS A 348 2.84 8.40 -1.35
C LYS A 348 3.18 7.05 -1.97
N THR A 349 2.18 6.31 -2.43
CA THR A 349 2.39 5.04 -3.13
C THR A 349 3.25 5.21 -4.37
N PHE A 350 2.96 6.20 -5.23
CA PHE A 350 3.72 6.49 -6.44
C PHE A 350 5.19 6.82 -6.14
N VAL A 351 5.45 7.72 -5.19
CA VAL A 351 6.81 8.10 -4.79
C VAL A 351 7.59 6.89 -4.28
N ASN A 352 7.00 6.13 -3.37
CA ASN A 352 7.69 4.99 -2.76
C ASN A 352 7.91 3.84 -3.74
N THR A 353 6.91 3.49 -4.54
CA THR A 353 6.93 2.26 -5.35
C THR A 353 7.39 2.48 -6.79
N CYS A 354 7.19 3.68 -7.36
CA CYS A 354 7.64 3.99 -8.71
C CYS A 354 8.96 4.75 -8.73
N LEU A 355 9.12 5.76 -7.88
CA LEU A 355 10.36 6.55 -7.85
C LEU A 355 11.43 5.92 -6.98
N ALA A 356 11.09 4.97 -6.12
CA ALA A 356 11.99 4.40 -5.12
C ALA A 356 12.54 5.48 -4.16
N GLU A 357 11.73 6.48 -3.88
CA GLU A 357 12.06 7.58 -2.98
C GLU A 357 11.20 7.49 -1.71
N THR A 358 11.72 8.00 -0.60
CA THR A 358 10.94 8.06 0.64
C THR A 358 9.93 9.19 0.58
N TRP A 359 8.71 8.91 1.03
CA TRP A 359 7.69 9.94 1.21
C TRP A 359 8.04 10.83 2.40
N GLU A 360 8.12 12.12 2.16
CA GLU A 360 8.31 13.11 3.22
C GLU A 360 6.94 13.64 3.64
N GLU A 361 6.54 13.31 4.86
CA GLU A 361 5.31 13.85 5.44
C GLU A 361 5.53 15.34 5.70
N GLN A 362 4.83 16.17 4.93
CA GLN A 362 4.88 17.62 5.12
C GLN A 362 4.16 17.96 6.42
N GLY A 363 4.92 18.17 7.47
CA GLY A 363 4.43 18.57 8.78
C GLY A 363 3.98 20.03 8.85
N ASP A 364 3.44 20.59 7.77
CA ASP A 364 2.94 21.97 7.76
C ASP A 364 1.73 22.10 8.68
N GLN A 365 1.89 22.88 9.73
CA GLN A 365 0.79 23.28 10.58
C GLN A 365 -0.16 24.19 9.78
N VAL A 366 -1.38 23.72 9.55
CA VAL A 366 -2.45 24.58 9.09
C VAL A 366 -2.76 25.58 10.20
N LYS A 367 -2.63 26.90 9.93
CA LYS A 367 -2.91 27.93 10.90
C LYS A 367 -4.40 28.24 10.95
N SER A 368 -4.98 28.29 12.16
CA SER A 368 -6.39 28.63 12.41
C SER A 368 -6.81 29.97 11.80
N ASP A 369 -5.92 30.98 11.88
CA ASP A 369 -6.18 32.31 11.32
C ASP A 369 -6.32 32.29 9.79
N GLY A 370 -5.51 31.48 9.08
CA GLY A 370 -5.62 31.31 7.64
C GLY A 370 -6.97 30.71 7.23
N LEU A 371 -7.45 29.69 7.97
CA LEU A 371 -8.75 29.09 7.72
C LEU A 371 -9.89 30.05 8.00
N ARG A 372 -9.79 30.85 9.08
CA ARG A 372 -10.78 31.87 9.40
C ARG A 372 -10.86 32.95 8.32
N GLY A 373 -9.72 33.30 7.71
CA GLY A 373 -9.67 34.24 6.59
C GLY A 373 -10.37 33.74 5.32
N ARG A 374 -10.57 32.43 5.19
CA ARG A 374 -11.31 31.78 4.07
C ARG A 374 -12.80 31.62 4.34
N ALA A 375 -13.32 32.10 5.48
CA ALA A 375 -14.73 31.98 5.80
C ALA A 375 -15.63 32.73 4.81
N GLU A 376 -16.68 32.06 4.36
CA GLU A 376 -17.59 32.51 3.32
C GLU A 376 -18.88 33.10 3.89
N LYS A 377 -19.51 33.99 3.12
CA LYS A 377 -20.73 34.70 3.54
C LYS A 377 -21.97 33.84 3.31
N TYR A 378 -22.08 32.70 3.98
CA TYR A 378 -23.36 31.97 4.09
C TYR A 378 -23.74 31.82 5.57
N ALA A 379 -25.03 31.87 5.85
CA ALA A 379 -25.56 31.72 7.20
C ALA A 379 -25.55 30.27 7.65
N LEU A 380 -25.27 30.02 8.93
CA LEU A 380 -25.45 28.70 9.52
C LEU A 380 -26.87 28.19 9.30
N ARG A 381 -27.06 26.88 9.24
CA ARG A 381 -28.34 26.18 8.95
C ARG A 381 -28.90 26.43 7.55
N THR A 382 -28.15 27.05 6.66
CA THR A 382 -28.43 27.16 5.23
C THR A 382 -27.45 26.33 4.43
N VAL A 383 -27.94 25.48 3.53
CA VAL A 383 -27.08 24.62 2.69
C VAL A 383 -26.77 25.36 1.39
N PRO A 384 -25.48 25.64 1.10
CA PRO A 384 -25.07 26.25 -0.16
C PRO A 384 -25.41 25.37 -1.38
N VAL A 385 -25.41 25.96 -2.58
CA VAL A 385 -25.82 25.30 -3.83
C VAL A 385 -25.07 24.00 -4.10
N GLY A 386 -23.75 23.95 -3.81
CA GLY A 386 -22.94 22.75 -3.99
C GLY A 386 -23.22 21.62 -2.99
N GLY A 387 -23.93 21.89 -1.89
CA GLY A 387 -24.20 20.90 -0.83
C GLY A 387 -25.42 20.04 -1.14
N LEU A 388 -25.21 18.76 -1.46
CA LEU A 388 -26.25 17.84 -1.95
C LEU A 388 -26.67 16.78 -0.94
N VAL A 389 -25.83 16.42 0.01
CA VAL A 389 -26.08 15.39 1.02
C VAL A 389 -25.67 15.91 2.40
N LEU A 390 -26.53 15.73 3.42
CA LEU A 390 -26.24 16.13 4.78
C LEU A 390 -25.85 14.95 5.66
N THR A 391 -24.79 15.12 6.45
CA THR A 391 -24.42 14.23 7.55
C THR A 391 -24.29 14.99 8.85
N MET A 392 -24.40 14.28 9.97
CA MET A 392 -24.22 14.82 11.29
C MET A 392 -23.21 14.00 12.08
N ALA A 393 -22.39 14.66 12.85
CA ALA A 393 -21.47 14.09 13.83
C ALA A 393 -21.82 14.61 15.23
N VAL A 394 -21.68 13.76 16.23
CA VAL A 394 -21.96 14.11 17.64
C VAL A 394 -20.85 13.56 18.52
N ASP A 395 -20.29 14.42 19.35
CA ASP A 395 -19.34 14.10 20.39
C ASP A 395 -20.03 14.21 21.76
N VAL A 396 -19.85 13.20 22.64
CA VAL A 396 -20.54 13.09 23.92
C VAL A 396 -19.58 13.43 25.05
N GLN A 397 -19.82 14.55 25.69
CA GLN A 397 -19.08 15.05 26.84
C GLN A 397 -19.81 14.79 28.16
N GLY A 398 -19.17 15.04 29.30
CA GLY A 398 -19.78 14.75 30.62
C GLY A 398 -21.03 15.55 30.94
N ASN A 399 -21.24 16.73 30.33
CA ASN A 399 -22.34 17.66 30.62
C ASN A 399 -23.01 18.28 29.38
N ARG A 400 -22.71 17.75 28.20
CA ARG A 400 -23.25 18.26 26.93
C ARG A 400 -23.06 17.27 25.79
N LEU A 401 -23.81 17.49 24.70
CA LEU A 401 -23.54 16.91 23.38
C LEU A 401 -23.06 18.02 22.46
N GLU A 402 -21.90 17.88 21.87
CA GLU A 402 -21.45 18.78 20.79
C GLU A 402 -21.77 18.13 19.45
N TYR A 403 -22.33 18.91 18.53
CA TYR A 403 -22.67 18.39 17.21
C TYR A 403 -22.22 19.29 16.08
N LYS A 404 -22.06 18.67 14.91
CA LYS A 404 -21.74 19.33 13.66
C LYS A 404 -22.59 18.74 12.54
N ILE A 405 -23.16 19.61 11.72
CA ILE A 405 -23.85 19.22 10.49
C ILE A 405 -22.97 19.64 9.32
N LYS A 406 -22.76 18.74 8.38
CA LYS A 406 -21.92 18.95 7.21
C LYS A 406 -22.68 18.60 5.95
N ALA A 407 -22.59 19.48 4.94
CA ALA A 407 -23.05 19.19 3.59
C ALA A 407 -21.88 18.67 2.74
N TRP A 408 -22.19 17.76 1.83
CA TRP A 408 -21.25 17.14 0.90
C TRP A 408 -21.73 17.36 -0.53
N GLY A 409 -20.82 17.73 -1.40
CA GLY A 409 -20.99 17.91 -2.81
C GLY A 409 -20.09 16.99 -3.64
N ARG A 410 -19.93 17.34 -4.91
CA ARG A 410 -19.14 16.59 -5.88
C ARG A 410 -17.71 16.38 -5.37
N LEU A 411 -17.18 15.16 -5.56
CA LEU A 411 -15.83 14.78 -5.19
C LEU A 411 -15.47 15.11 -3.74
N GLU A 412 -16.47 14.96 -2.83
CA GLU A 412 -16.34 15.19 -1.40
C GLU A 412 -15.99 16.64 -1.01
N GLU A 413 -16.24 17.63 -1.87
CA GLU A 413 -16.30 19.03 -1.48
C GLU A 413 -17.34 19.21 -0.37
N SER A 414 -17.10 20.07 0.62
CA SER A 414 -17.90 20.02 1.83
C SER A 414 -18.06 21.38 2.54
N TRP A 415 -19.21 21.61 3.15
CA TRP A 415 -19.58 22.83 3.84
C TRP A 415 -19.98 22.55 5.28
N THR A 416 -19.46 23.35 6.23
CA THR A 416 -19.95 23.30 7.62
C THR A 416 -21.26 24.06 7.71
N ILE A 417 -22.36 23.35 7.97
CA ILE A 417 -23.71 23.90 7.95
C ILE A 417 -24.18 24.34 9.33
N ASP A 418 -23.83 23.61 10.39
CA ASP A 418 -24.15 23.95 11.75
C ASP A 418 -23.12 23.37 12.72
N TYR A 419 -22.85 24.06 13.81
CA TYR A 419 -22.02 23.60 14.92
C TYR A 419 -22.54 24.22 16.21
N ALA A 420 -22.93 23.39 17.18
CA ALA A 420 -23.39 23.85 18.49
C ALA A 420 -23.20 22.80 19.58
N ALA A 421 -23.35 23.22 20.82
CA ALA A 421 -23.39 22.38 22.01
C ALA A 421 -24.80 22.39 22.64
N LEU A 422 -25.31 21.19 22.94
CA LEU A 422 -26.55 20.97 23.70
C LEU A 422 -26.15 20.69 25.15
N TYR A 423 -26.36 21.66 26.02
CA TYR A 423 -26.02 21.54 27.44
C TYR A 423 -27.05 20.76 28.21
N GLY A 424 -26.64 19.83 29.03
CA GLY A 424 -27.45 18.98 29.90
C GLY A 424 -26.72 17.65 30.18
N ASP A 425 -27.19 16.90 31.14
CA ASP A 425 -26.60 15.61 31.54
C ASP A 425 -26.96 14.52 30.51
N PRO A 426 -26.00 13.92 29.81
CA PRO A 426 -26.28 12.81 28.88
C PRO A 426 -26.81 11.53 29.57
N ALA A 427 -26.69 11.40 30.88
CA ALA A 427 -27.32 10.31 31.64
C ALA A 427 -28.82 10.45 31.75
N GLU A 428 -29.37 11.65 31.58
CA GLU A 428 -30.79 11.89 31.62
C GLU A 428 -31.50 11.43 30.32
N THR A 429 -32.58 10.64 30.48
CA THR A 429 -33.36 10.10 29.36
C THR A 429 -34.81 10.62 29.29
N GLY A 430 -35.17 11.60 30.13
CA GLY A 430 -36.49 12.19 30.23
C GLY A 430 -36.91 13.02 28.99
N PRO A 431 -38.17 13.53 28.97
CA PRO A 431 -38.70 14.30 27.83
C PRO A 431 -37.87 15.54 27.44
N ASN A 432 -37.20 16.15 28.41
CA ASN A 432 -36.37 17.35 28.22
C ASN A 432 -34.87 17.01 28.11
N SER A 433 -34.52 15.73 27.93
CA SER A 433 -33.12 15.31 27.78
C SER A 433 -32.48 15.87 26.53
N VAL A 434 -31.17 16.05 26.58
CA VAL A 434 -30.33 16.43 25.43
C VAL A 434 -30.48 15.48 24.23
N TRP A 435 -30.85 14.23 24.49
CA TRP A 435 -31.10 13.21 23.45
C TRP A 435 -32.40 13.51 22.66
N ASN A 436 -33.43 14.01 23.32
CA ASN A 436 -34.66 14.39 22.62
C ASN A 436 -34.48 15.67 21.81
N GLU A 437 -33.67 16.59 22.30
CA GLU A 437 -33.29 17.78 21.53
C GLU A 437 -32.44 17.39 20.32
N LEU A 438 -31.45 16.53 20.49
CA LEU A 438 -30.67 15.97 19.39
C LEU A 438 -31.58 15.30 18.35
N ARG A 439 -32.57 14.50 18.77
CA ARG A 439 -33.53 13.87 17.85
C ARG A 439 -34.32 14.89 17.06
N ARG A 440 -34.74 15.99 17.65
CA ARG A 440 -35.44 17.09 16.95
C ARG A 440 -34.53 17.68 15.87
N ILE A 441 -33.27 17.93 16.19
CA ILE A 441 -32.31 18.47 15.21
C ILE A 441 -32.07 17.47 14.06
N ILE A 442 -31.87 16.17 14.33
CA ILE A 442 -31.70 15.15 13.30
C ILE A 442 -32.88 15.07 12.34
N THR A 443 -34.10 15.27 12.85
CA THR A 443 -35.33 15.15 12.05
C THR A 443 -35.76 16.46 11.38
N SER A 444 -35.22 17.60 11.81
CA SER A 444 -35.55 18.91 11.24
C SER A 444 -34.92 19.05 9.85
N PRO A 445 -35.71 19.51 8.86
CA PRO A 445 -35.16 19.83 7.55
C PRO A 445 -34.33 21.12 7.60
N LEU A 446 -33.36 21.22 6.70
CA LEU A 446 -32.51 22.40 6.51
C LEU A 446 -32.77 22.99 5.12
N LYS A 447 -32.87 24.32 5.03
CA LYS A 447 -33.11 25.02 3.77
C LYS A 447 -31.87 24.95 2.88
N HIS A 448 -32.09 24.57 1.63
CA HIS A 448 -31.07 24.62 0.58
C HIS A 448 -31.18 25.94 -0.18
N ALA A 449 -30.06 26.48 -0.65
CA ALA A 449 -30.04 27.76 -1.37
C ALA A 449 -30.90 27.76 -2.65
N ALA A 450 -31.16 26.61 -3.26
CA ALA A 450 -32.09 26.45 -4.37
C ALA A 450 -33.55 26.39 -3.97
N GLY A 451 -33.90 26.61 -2.69
CA GLY A 451 -35.26 26.68 -2.17
C GLY A 451 -35.85 25.36 -1.63
N ASN A 452 -35.21 24.22 -1.87
CA ASN A 452 -35.62 22.92 -1.35
C ASN A 452 -35.21 22.71 0.10
N GLU A 453 -35.74 21.68 0.72
CA GLU A 453 -35.33 21.23 2.05
C GLU A 453 -34.57 19.92 2.01
N LEU A 454 -33.45 19.88 2.70
CA LEU A 454 -32.61 18.68 2.86
C LEU A 454 -32.72 18.11 4.28
N ARG A 455 -32.66 16.79 4.40
CA ARG A 455 -32.62 16.08 5.69
C ARG A 455 -31.29 15.38 5.90
N ILE A 456 -30.91 15.25 7.17
CA ILE A 456 -29.70 14.51 7.55
C ILE A 456 -29.88 13.04 7.16
N ARG A 457 -28.94 12.52 6.36
CA ARG A 457 -28.97 11.16 5.80
C ARG A 457 -28.26 10.13 6.68
N ALA A 458 -27.31 10.56 7.50
CA ALA A 458 -26.60 9.72 8.47
C ALA A 458 -26.09 10.57 9.64
N CYS A 459 -26.09 9.99 10.85
CA CYS A 459 -25.57 10.63 12.05
C CYS A 459 -24.63 9.66 12.78
N ALA A 460 -23.37 10.06 12.97
CA ALA A 460 -22.35 9.32 13.72
C ALA A 460 -22.25 9.90 15.13
N ILE A 461 -22.35 9.07 16.17
CA ILE A 461 -22.26 9.49 17.57
C ILE A 461 -21.08 8.78 18.24
N ASP A 462 -20.19 9.54 18.85
CA ASP A 462 -19.07 8.94 19.61
C ASP A 462 -19.57 8.14 20.81
N SER A 463 -18.95 6.98 21.00
CA SER A 463 -19.24 6.07 22.13
C SER A 463 -17.98 5.77 22.95
N GLY A 464 -16.93 6.55 22.78
CA GLY A 464 -15.65 6.34 23.46
C GLY A 464 -15.60 6.80 24.91
N GLY A 465 -16.56 7.62 25.36
CA GLY A 465 -16.62 8.22 26.69
C GLY A 465 -17.39 7.43 27.74
N HIS A 466 -17.77 8.12 28.83
CA HIS A 466 -18.46 7.53 29.97
C HIS A 466 -19.92 7.14 29.73
N HIS A 467 -20.61 7.79 28.75
CA HIS A 467 -22.02 7.60 28.43
C HIS A 467 -22.28 6.59 27.30
N THR A 468 -21.44 5.57 27.19
CA THR A 468 -21.52 4.55 26.13
C THR A 468 -22.87 3.83 26.07
N HIS A 469 -23.50 3.58 27.21
CA HIS A 469 -24.79 2.88 27.29
C HIS A 469 -25.92 3.73 26.70
N GLU A 470 -25.98 5.01 27.04
CA GLU A 470 -26.96 5.98 26.57
C GLU A 470 -26.82 6.19 25.06
N VAL A 471 -25.59 6.28 24.56
CA VAL A 471 -25.29 6.33 23.12
C VAL A 471 -25.85 5.10 22.40
N TYR A 472 -25.60 3.89 22.92
CA TYR A 472 -26.13 2.67 22.29
C TYR A 472 -27.67 2.61 22.34
N GLN A 473 -28.26 3.02 23.45
CA GLN A 473 -29.72 3.10 23.58
C GLN A 473 -30.31 4.08 22.55
N PHE A 474 -29.75 5.28 22.42
CA PHE A 474 -30.18 6.27 21.46
C PHE A 474 -29.99 5.79 20.02
N CYS A 475 -28.82 5.27 19.68
CA CYS A 475 -28.54 4.72 18.34
C CYS A 475 -29.51 3.58 17.96
N ARG A 476 -29.87 2.73 18.91
CA ARG A 476 -30.84 1.66 18.70
C ARG A 476 -32.24 2.21 18.42
N SER A 477 -32.71 3.20 19.19
CA SER A 477 -34.01 3.81 19.03
C SER A 477 -34.13 4.67 17.77
N ALA A 478 -33.02 5.29 17.33
CA ALA A 478 -32.93 6.16 16.16
C ALA A 478 -32.36 5.46 14.91
N ARG A 479 -32.26 4.13 14.91
CA ARG A 479 -31.68 3.35 13.79
C ARG A 479 -32.38 3.62 12.44
N HIS A 480 -33.68 3.88 12.46
CA HIS A 480 -34.46 4.20 11.25
C HIS A 480 -34.05 5.56 10.62
N LEU A 481 -33.41 6.45 11.41
CA LEU A 481 -32.82 7.71 10.95
C LEU A 481 -31.36 7.56 10.54
N ASN A 482 -30.86 6.34 10.41
CA ASN A 482 -29.45 6.05 10.10
C ASN A 482 -28.46 6.62 11.13
N VAL A 483 -28.86 6.63 12.42
CA VAL A 483 -27.99 6.99 13.55
C VAL A 483 -27.20 5.76 13.98
N PHE A 484 -25.89 5.92 14.23
CA PHE A 484 -25.01 4.82 14.57
C PHE A 484 -23.86 5.25 15.50
N ALA A 485 -23.43 4.31 16.34
CA ALA A 485 -22.32 4.54 17.26
C ALA A 485 -20.97 4.35 16.58
N VAL A 486 -20.01 5.22 16.91
CA VAL A 486 -18.64 5.16 16.42
C VAL A 486 -17.66 5.14 17.58
N LYS A 487 -16.45 4.63 17.35
CA LYS A 487 -15.32 4.69 18.28
C LYS A 487 -14.03 4.87 17.52
N GLY A 488 -13.27 5.89 17.86
CA GLY A 488 -11.96 6.16 17.30
C GLY A 488 -10.91 5.13 17.72
N ILE A 489 -10.03 4.74 16.81
CA ILE A 489 -8.85 3.92 17.08
C ILE A 489 -7.65 4.58 16.39
N SER A 490 -6.68 5.00 17.21
CA SER A 490 -5.39 5.50 16.75
C SER A 490 -4.47 4.32 16.42
N GLN A 491 -4.46 3.95 15.14
CA GLN A 491 -3.56 2.93 14.60
C GLN A 491 -3.29 3.25 13.13
N PRO A 492 -2.01 3.40 12.72
CA PRO A 492 -1.63 3.68 11.34
C PRO A 492 -2.20 2.67 10.34
N GLY A 493 -2.64 3.16 9.18
CA GLY A 493 -3.12 2.31 8.07
C GLY A 493 -4.49 1.67 8.25
N ARG A 494 -5.25 2.01 9.30
CA ARG A 494 -6.65 1.59 9.40
C ARG A 494 -7.53 2.37 8.44
N PRO A 495 -8.54 1.71 7.82
CA PRO A 495 -9.53 2.42 7.01
C PRO A 495 -10.32 3.40 7.88
N ILE A 496 -10.74 4.54 7.30
CA ILE A 496 -11.53 5.58 7.99
C ILE A 496 -12.78 4.96 8.62
N LEU A 497 -13.50 4.09 7.90
CA LEU A 497 -14.65 3.37 8.42
C LEU A 497 -14.42 1.85 8.34
N GLY A 498 -14.40 1.19 9.50
CA GLY A 498 -14.28 -0.26 9.62
C GLY A 498 -15.60 -1.00 9.37
N LYS A 499 -15.61 -2.31 9.60
CA LYS A 499 -16.84 -3.12 9.57
C LYS A 499 -17.61 -2.97 10.89
N PRO A 500 -18.97 -2.98 10.88
CA PRO A 500 -19.75 -2.87 12.09
C PRO A 500 -19.66 -4.13 12.96
N THR A 501 -19.64 -3.93 14.26
CA THR A 501 -19.71 -4.99 15.28
C THR A 501 -20.94 -4.77 16.13
N VAL A 502 -21.69 -5.82 16.43
CA VAL A 502 -22.82 -5.75 17.38
C VAL A 502 -22.26 -5.82 18.79
N VAL A 503 -22.48 -4.75 19.57
CA VAL A 503 -21.84 -4.56 20.89
C VAL A 503 -22.84 -4.45 22.04
N ASP A 504 -24.14 -4.39 21.76
CA ASP A 504 -25.17 -4.18 22.75
C ASP A 504 -25.46 -5.50 23.51
N VAL A 505 -25.33 -5.43 24.81
CA VAL A 505 -25.62 -6.54 25.73
C VAL A 505 -26.66 -6.13 26.77
N ASN A 506 -27.47 -7.07 27.23
CA ASN A 506 -28.40 -6.83 28.32
C ASN A 506 -27.66 -6.84 29.69
N THR A 507 -28.41 -6.56 30.77
CA THR A 507 -27.87 -6.54 32.13
C THR A 507 -27.28 -7.89 32.59
N ARG A 508 -27.54 -8.99 31.86
CA ARG A 508 -27.02 -10.34 32.13
C ARG A 508 -25.81 -10.67 31.24
N GLY A 509 -25.32 -9.71 30.43
CA GLY A 509 -24.19 -9.94 29.51
C GLY A 509 -24.54 -10.66 28.20
N GLU A 510 -25.82 -10.93 27.92
CA GLU A 510 -26.27 -11.59 26.69
C GLU A 510 -26.40 -10.57 25.56
N LYS A 511 -25.95 -10.93 24.34
CA LYS A 511 -26.08 -10.07 23.15
C LYS A 511 -27.54 -9.83 22.78
N ILE A 512 -27.94 -8.58 22.71
CA ILE A 512 -29.30 -8.19 22.31
C ILE A 512 -29.45 -8.45 20.80
N LYS A 513 -30.44 -9.25 20.41
CA LYS A 513 -30.83 -9.42 19.00
C LYS A 513 -31.22 -8.06 18.41
N LYS A 514 -30.52 -7.62 17.34
CA LYS A 514 -30.64 -6.28 16.74
C LYS A 514 -30.13 -5.14 17.64
N GLY A 515 -29.14 -5.39 18.48
CA GLY A 515 -28.47 -4.39 19.30
C GLY A 515 -27.79 -3.28 18.50
N ALA A 516 -27.20 -2.32 19.19
CA ALA A 516 -26.48 -1.22 18.59
C ALA A 516 -25.27 -1.73 17.79
N GLN A 517 -25.03 -1.10 16.65
CA GLN A 517 -23.87 -1.37 15.80
C GLN A 517 -22.78 -0.34 16.10
N LEU A 518 -21.63 -0.80 16.53
CA LEU A 518 -20.42 0.00 16.71
C LEU A 518 -19.56 -0.07 15.45
N TRP A 519 -19.16 1.08 14.95
CA TRP A 519 -18.24 1.22 13.84
C TRP A 519 -16.91 1.76 14.35
N LEU A 520 -15.82 1.05 14.05
CA LEU A 520 -14.48 1.50 14.41
C LEU A 520 -13.94 2.43 13.34
N ILE A 521 -13.40 3.59 13.76
CA ILE A 521 -12.86 4.62 12.88
C ILE A 521 -11.34 4.66 13.01
N GLY A 522 -10.61 4.59 11.88
CA GLY A 522 -9.19 4.86 11.82
C GLY A 522 -8.92 6.37 11.93
N THR A 523 -8.72 6.86 13.16
CA THR A 523 -8.57 8.30 13.43
C THR A 523 -7.34 8.90 12.78
N ASP A 524 -6.21 8.16 12.74
CA ASP A 524 -4.97 8.65 12.16
C ASP A 524 -5.12 8.91 10.65
N THR A 525 -5.77 7.98 9.94
CA THR A 525 -6.05 8.11 8.50
C THR A 525 -7.03 9.24 8.23
N ALA A 526 -8.09 9.38 9.06
CA ALA A 526 -9.06 10.46 8.91
C ALA A 526 -8.43 11.83 9.18
N LYS A 527 -7.61 11.97 10.23
CA LYS A 527 -6.91 13.22 10.55
C LYS A 527 -5.94 13.62 9.44
N SER A 528 -5.18 12.66 8.88
CA SER A 528 -4.31 12.94 7.73
C SER A 528 -5.08 13.46 6.53
N LEU A 529 -6.25 12.87 6.20
CA LEU A 529 -7.12 13.34 5.14
C LEU A 529 -7.66 14.75 5.43
N ILE A 530 -8.12 15.02 6.66
CA ILE A 530 -8.63 16.34 7.08
C ILE A 530 -7.55 17.40 6.90
N TYR A 531 -6.35 17.18 7.43
CA TYR A 531 -5.26 18.15 7.32
C TYR A 531 -4.79 18.35 5.88
N GLY A 532 -4.88 17.31 5.03
CA GLY A 532 -4.69 17.46 3.58
C GLY A 532 -5.74 18.40 2.97
N ARG A 533 -7.02 18.19 3.27
CA ARG A 533 -8.14 19.00 2.76
C ARG A 533 -8.14 20.44 3.29
N LEU A 534 -7.69 20.67 4.51
CA LEU A 534 -7.55 22.02 5.06
C LEU A 534 -6.54 22.88 4.30
N LYS A 535 -5.62 22.27 3.54
CA LYS A 535 -4.64 22.97 2.68
C LYS A 535 -5.20 23.32 1.30
N VAL A 536 -6.33 22.73 0.90
CA VAL A 536 -6.98 23.02 -0.38
C VAL A 536 -7.66 24.38 -0.28
N GLU A 537 -7.22 25.33 -1.09
CA GLU A 537 -7.70 26.73 -1.10
C GLU A 537 -8.70 26.99 -2.23
N ASP A 538 -8.55 26.29 -3.34
CA ASP A 538 -9.42 26.44 -4.51
C ASP A 538 -10.71 25.64 -4.31
N GLU A 539 -11.86 26.20 -4.76
CA GLU A 539 -13.15 25.52 -4.80
C GLU A 539 -13.07 24.24 -5.64
N GLY A 540 -13.71 23.16 -5.18
CA GLY A 540 -13.79 21.91 -5.90
C GLY A 540 -13.39 20.68 -5.05
N PRO A 541 -12.77 19.66 -5.66
CA PRO A 541 -12.55 18.37 -5.01
C PRO A 541 -11.86 18.46 -3.65
N GLY A 542 -12.54 17.98 -2.61
CA GLY A 542 -12.01 17.92 -1.26
C GLY A 542 -11.95 19.28 -0.52
N CYS A 543 -12.30 20.40 -1.15
CA CYS A 543 -12.32 21.70 -0.49
C CYS A 543 -13.28 21.70 0.69
N MET A 544 -12.86 22.36 1.76
CA MET A 544 -13.64 22.50 2.99
C MET A 544 -14.04 23.97 3.17
N HIS A 545 -15.35 24.24 3.13
CA HIS A 545 -15.94 25.57 3.22
C HIS A 545 -16.46 25.84 4.64
N PHE A 546 -16.30 27.06 5.10
CA PHE A 546 -16.64 27.49 6.45
C PHE A 546 -17.53 28.73 6.43
N SER A 547 -18.60 28.73 7.21
CA SER A 547 -19.43 29.93 7.39
C SER A 547 -18.69 31.00 8.19
N HIS A 548 -18.89 32.26 7.83
CA HIS A 548 -18.37 33.42 8.59
C HIS A 548 -18.96 33.55 10.00
N GLU A 549 -20.09 32.86 10.27
CA GLU A 549 -20.73 32.86 11.59
C GLU A 549 -20.10 31.84 12.56
N LEU A 550 -19.13 31.01 12.12
CA LEU A 550 -18.44 30.09 13.02
C LEU A 550 -17.52 30.85 14.00
N PRO A 551 -17.53 30.49 15.28
CA PRO A 551 -16.72 31.14 16.29
C PRO A 551 -15.22 30.89 16.08
N ALA A 552 -14.36 31.78 16.59
CA ALA A 552 -12.92 31.68 16.42
C ALA A 552 -12.33 30.38 16.98
N ASP A 553 -12.84 29.91 18.13
CA ASP A 553 -12.38 28.69 18.79
C ASP A 553 -12.71 27.42 17.98
N TYR A 554 -13.69 27.46 17.04
CA TYR A 554 -13.95 26.39 16.09
C TYR A 554 -12.69 26.06 15.27
N TYR A 555 -12.04 27.07 14.72
CA TYR A 555 -10.82 26.88 13.90
C TYR A 555 -9.63 26.44 14.74
N GLU A 556 -9.53 26.95 15.99
CA GLU A 556 -8.48 26.53 16.92
C GLU A 556 -8.63 25.06 17.31
N GLN A 557 -9.85 24.58 17.54
CA GLN A 557 -10.14 23.19 17.84
C GLN A 557 -9.91 22.30 16.62
N LEU A 558 -10.29 22.74 15.41
CA LEU A 558 -10.11 22.01 14.16
C LEU A 558 -8.63 21.76 13.85
N THR A 559 -7.74 22.70 14.23
CA THR A 559 -6.28 22.63 14.00
C THR A 559 -5.47 22.35 15.27
N SER A 560 -6.12 21.82 16.30
CA SER A 560 -5.53 21.68 17.65
C SER A 560 -4.46 20.61 17.75
N GLU A 561 -4.50 19.59 16.92
CA GLU A 561 -3.56 18.49 16.93
C GLU A 561 -2.45 18.66 15.88
N ARG A 562 -1.32 18.06 16.15
CA ARG A 562 -0.19 18.02 15.22
C ARG A 562 0.41 16.63 15.15
N LEU A 563 0.85 16.25 13.98
CA LEU A 563 1.58 15.00 13.77
C LEU A 563 3.02 15.20 14.27
N VAL A 564 3.43 14.40 15.24
CA VAL A 564 4.79 14.45 15.81
C VAL A 564 5.44 13.09 15.77
N THR A 565 6.75 13.09 15.60
CA THR A 565 7.54 11.88 15.77
C THR A 565 7.82 11.65 17.25
N ARG A 566 7.22 10.61 17.84
CA ARG A 566 7.56 10.15 19.19
C ARG A 566 8.46 8.92 19.12
N TYR A 567 9.44 8.89 20.02
CA TYR A 567 10.30 7.71 20.17
C TYR A 567 9.72 6.76 21.21
N VAL A 568 9.19 5.62 20.75
CA VAL A 568 8.66 4.57 21.63
C VAL A 568 9.68 3.42 21.66
N LYS A 569 10.24 3.12 22.82
CA LYS A 569 11.32 2.11 22.96
C LYS A 569 12.49 2.36 22.00
N GLY A 570 12.91 3.61 21.84
CA GLY A 570 14.02 4.03 20.97
C GLY A 570 13.71 4.07 19.46
N ARG A 571 12.45 3.94 19.07
CA ARG A 571 12.01 3.92 17.67
C ARG A 571 11.09 5.08 17.36
N PRO A 572 11.23 5.74 16.22
CA PRO A 572 10.34 6.82 15.82
C PRO A 572 8.97 6.22 15.43
N ARG A 573 7.91 6.85 15.94
CA ARG A 573 6.52 6.59 15.58
C ARG A 573 5.82 7.91 15.35
N LEU A 574 5.13 8.05 14.23
CA LEU A 574 4.26 9.20 14.00
C LEU A 574 2.99 9.04 14.82
N GLU A 575 2.64 10.09 15.56
CA GLU A 575 1.48 10.12 16.44
C GLU A 575 0.83 11.50 16.41
N TRP A 576 -0.50 11.55 16.27
CA TRP A 576 -1.28 12.77 16.43
C TRP A 576 -1.31 13.16 17.91
N VAL A 577 -0.84 14.35 18.22
CA VAL A 577 -0.71 14.82 19.60
C VAL A 577 -1.47 16.12 19.79
N LYS A 578 -2.39 16.11 20.75
CA LYS A 578 -3.06 17.31 21.25
C LYS A 578 -2.20 17.97 22.33
N PRO A 579 -1.83 19.27 22.20
CA PRO A 579 -1.21 20.01 23.28
C PRO A 579 -2.10 20.04 24.52
N SER A 580 -1.47 19.98 25.70
CA SER A 580 -2.20 20.03 26.97
C SER A 580 -3.04 21.30 27.09
N GLY A 581 -4.27 21.17 27.58
CA GLY A 581 -5.20 22.28 27.79
C GLY A 581 -5.94 22.76 26.54
N ARG A 582 -5.68 22.24 25.34
CA ARG A 582 -6.44 22.55 24.14
C ARG A 582 -7.64 21.61 23.95
N ARG A 583 -8.72 22.17 23.46
CA ARG A 583 -9.91 21.43 23.04
C ARG A 583 -9.71 20.93 21.60
N ASN A 584 -10.29 19.77 21.23
CA ASN A 584 -10.22 19.18 19.89
C ASN A 584 -11.54 18.60 19.40
N GLU A 585 -12.63 18.88 20.09
CA GLU A 585 -13.95 18.28 19.80
C GLU A 585 -14.38 18.56 18.36
N VAL A 586 -14.08 19.74 17.79
CA VAL A 586 -14.36 20.08 16.39
C VAL A 586 -13.62 19.18 15.41
N LEU A 587 -12.36 18.80 15.72
CA LEU A 587 -11.58 17.87 14.89
C LEU A 587 -12.16 16.46 14.97
N ASP A 588 -12.55 16.00 16.16
CA ASP A 588 -13.17 14.69 16.32
C ASP A 588 -14.56 14.64 15.64
N LEU A 589 -15.35 15.72 15.71
CA LEU A 589 -16.59 15.86 14.93
C LEU A 589 -16.35 15.80 13.42
N GLU A 590 -15.23 16.36 12.93
CA GLU A 590 -14.86 16.25 11.50
C GLU A 590 -14.54 14.81 11.11
N VAL A 591 -13.79 14.09 11.95
CA VAL A 591 -13.52 12.65 11.76
C VAL A 591 -14.79 11.84 11.67
N TYR A 592 -15.76 12.11 12.55
CA TYR A 592 -17.04 11.40 12.59
C TYR A 592 -17.97 11.79 11.43
N ALA A 593 -17.93 13.04 10.95
CA ALA A 593 -18.66 13.50 9.78
C ALA A 593 -18.19 12.80 8.49
N ILE A 594 -16.87 12.66 8.30
CA ILE A 594 -16.28 11.88 7.20
C ILE A 594 -16.71 10.41 7.30
N ALA A 595 -16.68 9.82 8.51
CA ALA A 595 -17.13 8.45 8.70
C ALA A 595 -18.61 8.27 8.33
N ALA A 596 -19.46 9.24 8.61
CA ALA A 596 -20.88 9.24 8.20
C ALA A 596 -21.02 9.33 6.68
N ALA A 597 -20.20 10.15 6.01
CA ALA A 597 -20.16 10.25 4.55
C ALA A 597 -19.71 8.92 3.92
N HIS A 598 -18.66 8.29 4.45
CA HIS A 598 -18.18 6.97 4.00
C HIS A 598 -19.22 5.86 4.23
N LYS A 599 -20.02 5.94 5.30
CA LYS A 599 -21.12 4.99 5.53
C LYS A 599 -22.21 5.10 4.48
N LEU A 600 -22.48 6.31 3.98
CA LEU A 600 -23.37 6.55 2.85
C LEU A 600 -22.75 6.14 1.51
N GLY A 601 -21.43 5.92 1.46
CA GLY A 601 -20.68 5.55 0.26
C GLY A 601 -20.34 6.73 -0.63
N LEU A 602 -20.35 7.99 -0.14
CA LEU A 602 -20.11 9.19 -0.94
C LEU A 602 -18.72 9.18 -1.61
N ASN A 603 -17.74 8.61 -0.94
CA ASN A 603 -16.38 8.41 -1.47
C ASN A 603 -16.29 7.44 -2.68
N ARG A 604 -17.41 6.82 -3.07
CA ARG A 604 -17.51 5.88 -4.22
C ARG A 604 -18.49 6.38 -5.28
N TYR A 605 -19.11 7.53 -5.08
CA TYR A 605 -20.05 8.11 -6.02
C TYR A 605 -19.33 8.51 -7.29
N ARG A 606 -19.90 8.10 -8.42
CA ARG A 606 -19.47 8.51 -9.75
C ARG A 606 -20.12 9.84 -10.11
N VAL A 607 -19.65 10.48 -11.15
CA VAL A 607 -20.21 11.73 -11.67
C VAL A 607 -21.72 11.60 -11.89
N THR A 608 -22.19 10.49 -12.46
CA THR A 608 -23.61 10.21 -12.70
C THR A 608 -24.46 10.15 -11.43
N ASP A 609 -23.87 9.69 -10.31
CA ASP A 609 -24.56 9.59 -9.03
C ASP A 609 -24.77 11.01 -8.44
N TRP A 610 -23.75 11.87 -8.57
CA TRP A 610 -23.82 13.28 -8.20
C TRP A 610 -24.77 14.06 -9.11
N ASP A 611 -24.77 13.84 -10.42
CA ASP A 611 -25.71 14.47 -11.37
C ASP A 611 -27.15 14.13 -11.04
N ALA A 612 -27.43 12.90 -10.59
CA ALA A 612 -28.77 12.49 -10.18
C ALA A 612 -29.21 13.23 -8.91
N LEU A 613 -28.32 13.37 -7.93
CA LEU A 613 -28.60 14.13 -6.71
C LEU A 613 -28.80 15.61 -6.99
N GLU A 614 -27.98 16.21 -7.82
CA GLU A 614 -28.07 17.63 -8.16
C GLU A 614 -29.41 17.94 -8.85
N ARG A 615 -29.84 17.14 -9.81
CA ARG A 615 -31.17 17.26 -10.42
C ARG A 615 -32.32 17.10 -9.44
N GLN A 616 -32.14 16.30 -8.39
CA GLN A 616 -33.15 16.10 -7.36
C GLN A 616 -33.21 17.28 -6.39
N VAL A 617 -32.05 17.86 -6.07
CA VAL A 617 -31.91 18.95 -5.10
C VAL A 617 -32.11 20.34 -5.75
N GLN A 618 -31.72 20.47 -7.00
CA GLN A 618 -31.79 21.68 -7.81
C GLN A 618 -32.56 21.37 -9.10
N PRO A 619 -33.90 21.21 -9.04
CA PRO A 619 -34.69 21.02 -10.22
C PRO A 619 -34.47 22.22 -11.16
N ALA A 620 -34.19 21.97 -12.44
CA ALA A 620 -34.05 23.01 -13.44
C ALA A 620 -35.21 23.94 -13.33
N GLN A 621 -34.95 25.26 -13.26
CA GLN A 621 -36.04 26.27 -13.40
C GLN A 621 -36.72 25.97 -14.72
N ALA A 622 -37.97 25.60 -14.65
CA ALA A 622 -38.80 25.49 -15.85
C ALA A 622 -38.76 26.86 -16.54
N ASP A 623 -38.32 26.86 -17.80
CA ASP A 623 -38.29 28.07 -18.62
C ASP A 623 -39.68 28.70 -18.59
N LEU A 624 -39.82 29.87 -17.96
CA LEU A 624 -41.04 30.62 -17.84
C LEU A 624 -41.58 31.15 -19.19
N LEU A 625 -41.02 30.67 -20.31
CA LEU A 625 -41.30 31.09 -21.68
C LEU A 625 -41.83 29.98 -22.60
N THR A 626 -42.23 28.82 -22.06
CA THR A 626 -43.04 27.87 -22.84
C THR A 626 -44.52 28.11 -22.57
N GLU A 627 -45.21 28.62 -23.59
CA GLU A 627 -46.67 28.70 -23.63
C GLU A 627 -47.30 27.33 -23.33
N PRO A 628 -48.48 27.29 -22.67
CA PRO A 628 -49.15 26.05 -22.32
C PRO A 628 -49.62 25.33 -23.58
N ALA A 629 -48.96 24.24 -23.95
CA ALA A 629 -49.49 23.29 -24.92
C ALA A 629 -50.68 22.56 -24.29
N ASP A 630 -51.79 22.58 -25.02
CA ASP A 630 -53.08 22.00 -24.69
C ASP A 630 -53.02 20.62 -24.01
N SER A 631 -53.78 20.55 -22.93
CA SER A 631 -54.13 19.35 -22.20
C SER A 631 -54.73 18.28 -23.09
N LYS A 632 -54.09 17.12 -23.23
CA LYS A 632 -54.76 15.80 -23.33
C LYS A 632 -53.72 14.68 -23.10
N ASP A 633 -54.10 13.87 -22.13
CA ASP A 633 -53.65 12.55 -21.74
C ASP A 633 -52.85 12.44 -20.44
N GLU A 634 -53.62 12.13 -19.43
CA GLU A 634 -53.16 11.55 -18.17
C GLU A 634 -52.52 10.19 -18.44
N THR A 635 -51.21 10.13 -18.27
CA THR A 635 -50.53 8.89 -17.84
C THR A 635 -49.50 9.25 -16.79
N MET A 636 -49.79 8.85 -15.55
CA MET A 636 -48.89 8.94 -14.41
C MET A 636 -47.52 8.34 -14.75
N PRO A 637 -46.43 9.07 -14.46
CA PRO A 637 -45.11 8.46 -14.55
C PRO A 637 -44.92 7.41 -13.45
N PRO A 638 -44.25 6.28 -13.72
CA PRO A 638 -44.09 5.21 -12.75
C PRO A 638 -43.24 5.66 -11.57
N ARG A 639 -43.75 5.43 -10.37
CA ARG A 639 -42.97 5.50 -9.12
C ARG A 639 -41.71 4.68 -9.28
N VAL A 640 -40.54 5.32 -9.19
CA VAL A 640 -39.27 4.63 -9.08
C VAL A 640 -39.25 3.91 -7.74
N ALA A 641 -39.60 2.63 -7.77
CA ALA A 641 -39.45 1.71 -6.66
C ALA A 641 -37.96 1.51 -6.39
N LEU A 642 -37.53 1.79 -5.17
CA LEU A 642 -36.26 1.32 -4.65
C LEU A 642 -36.19 -0.19 -4.85
N LEU A 643 -35.37 -0.64 -5.78
CA LEU A 643 -35.06 -2.05 -6.01
C LEU A 643 -34.41 -2.65 -4.74
N ARG A 644 -35.26 -3.25 -3.91
CA ARG A 644 -34.85 -4.33 -3.03
C ARG A 644 -34.59 -5.53 -3.92
N GLN A 645 -33.35 -5.85 -4.19
CA GLN A 645 -32.97 -7.14 -4.72
C GLN A 645 -33.22 -8.20 -3.65
N THR A 646 -34.40 -8.81 -3.70
CA THR A 646 -34.65 -10.13 -3.12
C THR A 646 -34.57 -11.13 -4.25
N GLY A 647 -33.41 -11.69 -4.49
CA GLY A 647 -33.26 -12.89 -5.31
C GLY A 647 -33.90 -14.10 -4.59
N PRO A 648 -34.54 -15.01 -5.29
CA PRO A 648 -35.16 -16.18 -4.68
C PRO A 648 -34.08 -17.14 -4.17
N ARG A 649 -34.14 -17.48 -2.89
CA ARG A 649 -33.41 -18.59 -2.31
C ARG A 649 -34.04 -19.90 -2.83
N THR A 650 -33.43 -20.54 -3.79
CA THR A 650 -33.66 -21.94 -4.07
C THR A 650 -33.03 -22.78 -2.95
N LYS A 651 -33.85 -23.46 -2.19
CA LYS A 651 -33.48 -24.57 -1.32
C LYS A 651 -32.97 -25.70 -2.20
N GLY A 652 -31.69 -25.91 -2.27
CA GLY A 652 -31.07 -27.12 -2.79
C GLY A 652 -30.56 -27.93 -1.63
N ASN A 653 -31.28 -28.96 -1.22
CA ASN A 653 -30.78 -30.05 -0.42
C ASN A 653 -29.69 -30.77 -1.19
N PHE A 654 -28.48 -30.81 -0.66
CA PHE A 654 -27.46 -31.76 -1.08
C PHE A 654 -27.05 -32.58 0.16
N VAL A 655 -27.77 -33.67 0.34
CA VAL A 655 -27.34 -34.79 1.17
C VAL A 655 -27.10 -35.96 0.20
N GLY A 656 -25.96 -36.58 0.29
CA GLY A 656 -25.74 -37.89 -0.31
C GLY A 656 -24.37 -38.02 -0.94
N GLY A 657 -23.43 -38.57 -0.19
CA GLY A 657 -22.93 -39.88 -0.47
C GLY A 657 -21.62 -39.92 -1.23
N TRP A 658 -20.53 -40.05 -0.50
CA TRP A 658 -19.39 -40.81 -0.99
C TRP A 658 -18.97 -41.82 0.11
N LYS A 659 -19.42 -43.03 -0.06
CA LYS A 659 -18.80 -44.22 0.53
C LYS A 659 -18.31 -45.11 -0.62
N ASN A 660 -17.06 -45.54 -0.47
CA ASN A 660 -16.41 -46.74 -0.97
C ASN A 660 -16.08 -46.88 -2.48
N GLY A 661 -14.80 -47.23 -2.67
CA GLY A 661 -14.42 -48.06 -3.77
C GLY A 661 -12.97 -47.95 -4.26
N GLN A 662 -12.10 -48.75 -3.64
CA GLN A 662 -10.81 -49.30 -4.12
C GLN A 662 -9.69 -48.34 -4.54
#